data_c2fc90d8d5996ef5f72db6dea4991179
#
_entry.id   c2fc90d8d5996ef5f72db6dea4991179
#
_cell.length_a   1.000
_cell.length_b   1.000
_cell.length_c   1.000
_cell.angle_alpha   90.00
_cell.angle_beta   90.00
_cell.angle_gamma   90.00
#
_symmetry.space_group_name_H-M   'P 1'
#
loop_
_entity.id
_entity.type
_entity.pdbx_description
1 polymer ?
#
loop_
_entity_poly.entity_id
_entity_poly.type
_entity_poly.pdbx_seq_one_letter_code
_entity_poly.pdbx_strand_id
1 'polypeptide(L)'
;MIKINKDLIEEHGINEEEYQFILESLNREPSITELGIFSAMWSEHCSYKSSKTWLRKLPTKNSKVIQGPGENAGVIDLGDGDAAVFKMESHNHPSFIEPYQGAATGVGGIMRDVFTMGARPVALLNSIRFGDVSHPKTKHLLNGVVSGIGGYGNCMGVPTVGGEVEFNSCYNDNILVNAMCVGVARIDKIFYSKATGIGNSVVYVGSKTGRDGIHGATMASAEFDDDSDEKRPTVQVGDPFAEKLLLEACLELMKKDVIIAIQDMGAAGLTSSAVEMASKGNVGIDLNLDLVPCRETEMSAYEIMLSESQERMLMIIEPDKEQEAKAVFDKWGLDFAIIGILTDTNHLVINHHDQLKAEIRLDILESGAPSYNRPYKIIKEEEFDQSLIKEKNDLPLKILERLLNSPNLCSRKWVWEQYDHMVMNDTVFRPGGDSAIVRVHGTNKGLAISTDSTPRYCSADPIEGGRQVIAESWRNITSVGATPIAITDCMNFGNPEKEEIMGQFAGVVTGMIEACETLNYPVVSGNVSLYNETNGKGINPTPAIGGVGLIEDLNHFSTPHIKREGDNILLLGETNGYLGQSIYAKEILNITSGLPPKVDLKSEKEIGDTVRDLININKIDTVHDVSDGGFLVALAEMSISGNIGVKISLDKENINDKFLFGEDQGRYIISIPDKQMSEITKILNDKEIFFQKVGKAFGKKLVINNNEEVEIENLKNLHENWFNEYLEE
;
A
#
# COMPACT_ATOMS: atom_id res chain seq x y z
N MET A 1 -30.04 -30.91 -10.14
CA MET A 1 -29.68 -29.50 -10.25
C MET A 1 -30.13 -28.82 -8.97
N ILE A 2 -29.25 -28.07 -8.32
CA ILE A 2 -29.59 -27.22 -7.17
C ILE A 2 -30.54 -26.15 -7.70
N LYS A 3 -31.69 -25.96 -7.04
CA LYS A 3 -32.66 -24.93 -7.42
C LYS A 3 -32.22 -23.62 -6.78
N ILE A 4 -31.96 -22.62 -7.60
CA ILE A 4 -31.64 -21.27 -7.12
C ILE A 4 -32.89 -20.66 -6.50
N ASN A 5 -32.78 -20.25 -5.23
CA ASN A 5 -33.83 -19.58 -4.48
C ASN A 5 -33.31 -18.21 -4.01
N LYS A 6 -34.16 -17.42 -3.38
CA LYS A 6 -33.84 -16.08 -2.94
C LYS A 6 -32.68 -16.07 -1.91
N ASP A 7 -32.69 -16.97 -0.96
CA ASP A 7 -31.68 -17.06 0.09
C ASP A 7 -30.30 -17.32 -0.53
N LEU A 8 -30.20 -18.23 -1.50
CA LEU A 8 -28.97 -18.54 -2.21
C LEU A 8 -28.45 -17.36 -3.03
N ILE A 9 -29.33 -16.54 -3.61
CA ILE A 9 -28.96 -15.31 -4.35
C ILE A 9 -28.36 -14.30 -3.39
N GLU A 10 -28.99 -14.09 -2.24
CA GLU A 10 -28.51 -13.18 -1.18
C GLU A 10 -27.18 -13.65 -0.57
N GLU A 11 -27.00 -14.96 -0.33
CA GLU A 11 -25.72 -15.56 0.10
C GLU A 11 -24.57 -15.30 -0.89
N HIS A 12 -24.89 -15.16 -2.19
CA HIS A 12 -23.93 -14.82 -3.22
C HIS A 12 -23.68 -13.31 -3.36
N GLY A 13 -24.26 -12.46 -2.51
CA GLY A 13 -24.08 -11.01 -2.55
C GLY A 13 -24.68 -10.35 -3.79
N ILE A 14 -25.60 -11.01 -4.49
CA ILE A 14 -26.30 -10.50 -5.68
C ILE A 14 -27.65 -9.95 -5.26
N ASN A 15 -27.92 -8.70 -5.62
CA ASN A 15 -29.21 -8.08 -5.35
C ASN A 15 -30.26 -8.44 -6.43
N GLU A 16 -31.53 -8.07 -6.17
CA GLU A 16 -32.65 -8.42 -7.06
C GLU A 16 -32.48 -7.83 -8.47
N GLU A 17 -31.98 -6.61 -8.61
CA GLU A 17 -31.80 -5.95 -9.91
C GLU A 17 -30.66 -6.63 -10.70
N GLU A 18 -29.57 -6.96 -10.02
CA GLU A 18 -28.44 -7.70 -10.59
C GLU A 18 -28.90 -9.09 -11.05
N TYR A 19 -29.70 -9.79 -10.26
CA TYR A 19 -30.20 -11.11 -10.62
C TYR A 19 -31.15 -11.07 -11.83
N GLN A 20 -32.05 -10.09 -11.90
CA GLN A 20 -32.92 -9.90 -13.07
C GLN A 20 -32.10 -9.64 -14.34
N PHE A 21 -31.04 -8.83 -14.26
CA PHE A 21 -30.14 -8.62 -15.38
C PHE A 21 -29.43 -9.92 -15.82
N ILE A 22 -29.02 -10.77 -14.86
CA ILE A 22 -28.45 -12.10 -15.17
C ILE A 22 -29.44 -12.97 -15.95
N LEU A 23 -30.69 -13.04 -15.49
CA LEU A 23 -31.76 -13.80 -16.17
C LEU A 23 -32.00 -13.31 -17.58
N GLU A 24 -32.10 -12.00 -17.77
CA GLU A 24 -32.28 -11.40 -19.09
C GLU A 24 -31.09 -11.65 -20.03
N SER A 25 -29.88 -11.52 -19.51
CA SER A 25 -28.64 -11.68 -20.28
C SER A 25 -28.40 -13.12 -20.70
N LEU A 26 -28.69 -14.08 -19.84
CA LEU A 26 -28.58 -15.51 -20.15
C LEU A 26 -29.82 -16.05 -20.90
N ASN A 27 -30.97 -15.37 -20.85
CA ASN A 27 -32.26 -15.84 -21.33
C ASN A 27 -32.65 -17.22 -20.76
N ARG A 28 -32.18 -17.54 -19.57
CA ARG A 28 -32.44 -18.75 -18.75
C ARG A 28 -32.00 -18.56 -17.31
N GLU A 29 -32.39 -19.46 -16.41
CA GLU A 29 -31.79 -19.52 -15.08
C GLU A 29 -30.30 -19.88 -15.18
N PRO A 30 -29.42 -19.21 -14.37
CA PRO A 30 -28.02 -19.60 -14.29
C PRO A 30 -27.86 -20.99 -13.64
N SER A 31 -26.78 -21.69 -13.93
CA SER A 31 -26.32 -22.81 -13.12
C SER A 31 -25.73 -22.28 -11.79
N ILE A 32 -25.52 -23.16 -10.80
CA ILE A 32 -24.85 -22.75 -9.55
C ILE A 32 -23.42 -22.26 -9.81
N THR A 33 -22.71 -22.85 -10.76
CA THR A 33 -21.37 -22.44 -11.16
C THR A 33 -21.41 -21.04 -11.77
N GLU A 34 -22.38 -20.77 -12.65
CA GLU A 34 -22.57 -19.44 -13.24
C GLU A 34 -22.95 -18.38 -12.19
N LEU A 35 -23.82 -18.72 -11.24
CA LEU A 35 -24.17 -17.82 -10.14
C LEU A 35 -22.93 -17.45 -9.32
N GLY A 36 -22.08 -18.44 -9.01
CA GLY A 36 -20.81 -18.18 -8.31
C GLY A 36 -19.84 -17.31 -9.11
N ILE A 37 -19.74 -17.52 -10.42
CA ILE A 37 -18.93 -16.70 -11.33
C ILE A 37 -19.42 -15.24 -11.33
N PHE A 38 -20.75 -15.01 -11.44
CA PHE A 38 -21.31 -13.66 -11.34
C PHE A 38 -21.06 -13.04 -9.97
N SER A 39 -21.27 -13.80 -8.89
CA SER A 39 -21.02 -13.35 -7.51
C SER A 39 -19.60 -12.82 -7.34
N ALA A 40 -18.61 -13.58 -7.81
CA ALA A 40 -17.22 -13.21 -7.72
C ALA A 40 -16.88 -11.99 -8.61
N MET A 41 -17.23 -12.03 -9.90
CA MET A 41 -16.90 -10.96 -10.84
C MET A 41 -17.65 -9.65 -10.59
N TRP A 42 -18.86 -9.69 -9.98
CA TRP A 42 -19.67 -8.52 -9.67
C TRP A 42 -19.60 -8.12 -8.20
N SER A 43 -18.75 -8.78 -7.42
CA SER A 43 -18.42 -8.30 -6.07
C SER A 43 -17.85 -6.88 -6.13
N GLU A 44 -17.97 -6.09 -5.07
CA GLU A 44 -17.35 -4.75 -5.01
C GLU A 44 -15.84 -4.82 -5.20
N HIS A 45 -15.22 -5.88 -4.67
CA HIS A 45 -13.78 -6.10 -4.74
C HIS A 45 -13.27 -6.28 -6.18
N CYS A 46 -13.97 -7.05 -7.03
CA CYS A 46 -13.55 -7.30 -8.42
C CYS A 46 -14.07 -6.24 -9.41
N SER A 47 -15.29 -5.73 -9.22
CA SER A 47 -15.95 -4.84 -10.19
C SER A 47 -15.78 -3.36 -9.91
N TYR A 48 -15.40 -2.97 -8.68
CA TYR A 48 -15.36 -1.58 -8.22
C TYR A 48 -16.67 -0.83 -8.47
N LYS A 49 -17.81 -1.53 -8.32
CA LYS A 49 -19.14 -1.03 -8.74
C LYS A 49 -19.55 0.29 -8.09
N SER A 50 -19.10 0.57 -6.86
CA SER A 50 -19.40 1.84 -6.16
C SER A 50 -18.31 2.90 -6.32
N SER A 51 -17.06 2.54 -6.62
CA SER A 51 -15.90 3.44 -6.63
C SER A 51 -15.40 3.83 -8.02
N LYS A 52 -15.64 3.01 -9.04
CA LYS A 52 -15.14 3.16 -10.42
C LYS A 52 -15.35 4.56 -11.03
N THR A 53 -16.48 5.21 -10.74
CA THR A 53 -16.80 6.56 -11.24
C THR A 53 -15.83 7.60 -10.69
N TRP A 54 -15.33 7.43 -9.48
CA TRP A 54 -14.38 8.31 -8.83
C TRP A 54 -12.95 7.99 -9.23
N LEU A 55 -12.56 6.73 -9.24
CA LEU A 55 -11.21 6.28 -9.60
C LEU A 55 -10.80 6.74 -11.00
N ARG A 56 -11.74 6.76 -11.97
CA ARG A 56 -11.50 7.26 -13.34
C ARG A 56 -11.11 8.73 -13.43
N LYS A 57 -11.28 9.52 -12.36
CA LYS A 57 -10.91 10.93 -12.32
C LYS A 57 -9.47 11.16 -11.87
N LEU A 58 -8.83 10.16 -11.26
CA LEU A 58 -7.45 10.25 -10.79
C LEU A 58 -6.49 10.50 -11.97
N PRO A 59 -5.49 11.39 -11.81
CA PRO A 59 -4.43 11.56 -12.79
C PRO A 59 -3.58 10.29 -12.89
N THR A 60 -3.41 9.74 -14.09
CA THR A 60 -2.73 8.44 -14.29
C THR A 60 -1.51 8.54 -15.22
N LYS A 61 -1.11 9.73 -15.63
CA LYS A 61 -0.08 9.91 -16.68
C LYS A 61 0.90 11.02 -16.35
N ASN A 62 2.16 10.76 -16.62
CA ASN A 62 3.21 11.76 -16.81
C ASN A 62 4.22 11.21 -17.84
N SER A 63 5.33 11.91 -18.07
CA SER A 63 6.35 11.51 -19.04
C SER A 63 7.11 10.22 -18.70
N LYS A 64 7.00 9.72 -17.47
CA LYS A 64 7.69 8.51 -16.98
C LYS A 64 6.77 7.29 -16.87
N VAL A 65 5.45 7.46 -16.99
CA VAL A 65 4.51 6.35 -16.90
C VAL A 65 4.48 5.57 -18.21
N ILE A 66 4.82 4.29 -18.13
CA ILE A 66 4.74 3.32 -19.24
C ILE A 66 3.37 2.64 -19.24
N GLN A 67 2.95 2.15 -18.06
CA GLN A 67 1.65 1.51 -17.86
C GLN A 67 0.97 2.10 -16.64
N GLY A 68 -0.22 2.65 -16.84
CA GLY A 68 -1.14 3.08 -15.80
C GLY A 68 -2.09 1.96 -15.37
N PRO A 69 -3.21 2.29 -14.65
CA PRO A 69 -4.18 1.30 -14.20
C PRO A 69 -4.79 0.47 -15.34
N GLY A 70 -5.09 -0.80 -15.07
CA GLY A 70 -5.72 -1.74 -16.01
C GLY A 70 -4.93 -3.02 -16.29
N GLU A 71 -3.71 -3.12 -15.76
CA GLU A 71 -2.90 -4.34 -15.70
C GLU A 71 -2.62 -4.73 -14.24
N ASN A 72 -1.90 -5.82 -14.01
CA ASN A 72 -1.62 -6.34 -12.67
C ASN A 72 -0.89 -5.32 -11.78
N ALA A 73 0.00 -4.51 -12.36
CA ALA A 73 0.71 -3.46 -11.65
C ALA A 73 0.99 -2.25 -12.56
N GLY A 74 1.34 -1.11 -11.97
CA GLY A 74 1.80 0.07 -12.69
C GLY A 74 3.26 -0.04 -13.09
N VAL A 75 3.66 0.62 -14.18
CA VAL A 75 5.03 0.58 -14.71
C VAL A 75 5.53 1.99 -14.99
N ILE A 76 6.70 2.32 -14.47
CA ILE A 76 7.39 3.59 -14.69
C ILE A 76 8.78 3.40 -15.30
N ASP A 77 9.20 4.34 -16.13
CA ASP A 77 10.52 4.37 -16.77
C ASP A 77 11.61 4.90 -15.82
N LEU A 78 12.65 4.10 -15.59
CA LEU A 78 13.82 4.47 -14.80
C LEU A 78 14.99 4.98 -15.68
N GLY A 79 14.78 5.03 -17.00
CA GLY A 79 15.84 5.32 -17.98
C GLY A 79 16.72 4.10 -18.25
N ASP A 80 17.56 4.21 -19.30
CA ASP A 80 18.51 3.17 -19.75
C ASP A 80 17.85 1.83 -20.09
N GLY A 81 16.54 1.83 -20.34
CA GLY A 81 15.73 0.64 -20.65
C GLY A 81 15.31 -0.16 -19.42
N ASP A 82 15.48 0.35 -18.22
CA ASP A 82 14.96 -0.22 -16.98
C ASP A 82 13.61 0.38 -16.59
N ALA A 83 12.78 -0.41 -15.94
CA ALA A 83 11.47 -0.01 -15.43
C ALA A 83 11.26 -0.49 -13.99
N ALA A 84 10.53 0.28 -13.19
CA ALA A 84 9.96 -0.20 -11.95
C ALA A 84 8.49 -0.59 -12.16
N VAL A 85 8.11 -1.72 -11.58
CA VAL A 85 6.76 -2.29 -11.60
C VAL A 85 6.30 -2.38 -10.17
N PHE A 86 5.14 -1.79 -9.82
CA PHE A 86 4.70 -1.77 -8.43
C PHE A 86 3.19 -1.67 -8.27
N LYS A 87 2.72 -2.21 -7.15
CA LYS A 87 1.32 -2.16 -6.70
C LYS A 87 1.24 -2.28 -5.19
N MET A 88 0.17 -1.75 -4.64
CA MET A 88 -0.27 -1.99 -3.27
C MET A 88 -1.67 -2.59 -3.28
N GLU A 89 -1.94 -3.52 -2.37
CA GLU A 89 -3.23 -4.17 -2.23
C GLU A 89 -3.55 -4.46 -0.76
N SER A 90 -4.85 -4.46 -0.42
CA SER A 90 -5.35 -4.76 0.92
C SER A 90 -5.57 -6.25 1.12
N HIS A 91 -5.28 -6.73 2.34
CA HIS A 91 -5.61 -8.08 2.80
C HIS A 91 -6.19 -8.05 4.22
N ASN A 92 -7.20 -7.18 4.44
CA ASN A 92 -7.71 -6.78 5.75
C ASN A 92 -8.50 -7.91 6.44
N HIS A 93 -9.60 -8.36 5.82
CA HIS A 93 -10.52 -9.36 6.37
C HIS A 93 -9.80 -10.68 6.70
N PRO A 94 -9.02 -11.28 5.79
CA PRO A 94 -8.28 -12.49 6.09
C PRO A 94 -7.30 -12.33 7.25
N SER A 95 -6.65 -11.16 7.36
CA SER A 95 -5.67 -10.87 8.42
C SER A 95 -6.32 -10.67 9.79
N PHE A 96 -7.57 -10.24 9.86
CA PHE A 96 -8.30 -10.17 11.12
C PHE A 96 -8.70 -11.57 11.62
N ILE A 97 -9.11 -12.46 10.72
CA ILE A 97 -9.56 -13.82 11.03
C ILE A 97 -8.38 -14.74 11.38
N GLU A 98 -7.35 -14.75 10.52
CA GLU A 98 -6.12 -15.53 10.66
C GLU A 98 -4.91 -14.63 10.41
N PRO A 99 -4.40 -13.93 11.42
CA PRO A 99 -3.47 -12.83 11.21
C PRO A 99 -2.15 -13.25 10.55
N TYR A 100 -1.65 -14.45 10.85
CA TYR A 100 -0.45 -14.97 10.19
C TYR A 100 -0.72 -15.28 8.71
N GLN A 101 -1.72 -16.11 8.42
CA GLN A 101 -2.00 -16.55 7.05
C GLN A 101 -2.54 -15.42 6.19
N GLY A 102 -3.43 -14.58 6.73
CA GLY A 102 -3.97 -13.44 6.01
C GLY A 102 -2.88 -12.44 5.60
N ALA A 103 -1.97 -12.10 6.49
CA ALA A 103 -0.86 -11.20 6.17
C ALA A 103 0.18 -11.84 5.24
N ALA A 104 0.48 -13.13 5.43
CA ALA A 104 1.38 -13.90 4.59
C ALA A 104 0.89 -13.94 3.13
N THR A 105 -0.39 -14.28 2.92
CA THR A 105 -0.98 -14.35 1.57
C THR A 105 -1.16 -12.98 0.93
N GLY A 106 -1.33 -11.92 1.72
CA GLY A 106 -1.29 -10.55 1.21
C GLY A 106 0.07 -10.19 0.59
N VAL A 107 1.17 -10.57 1.28
CA VAL A 107 2.53 -10.38 0.74
C VAL A 107 2.78 -11.24 -0.49
N GLY A 108 2.32 -12.49 -0.50
CA GLY A 108 2.43 -13.38 -1.68
C GLY A 108 1.66 -12.84 -2.87
N GLY A 109 0.38 -12.47 -2.68
CA GLY A 109 -0.46 -11.95 -3.76
C GLY A 109 0.14 -10.73 -4.44
N ILE A 110 0.63 -9.76 -3.66
CA ILE A 110 1.20 -8.54 -4.25
C ILE A 110 2.51 -8.80 -4.99
N MET A 111 3.30 -9.80 -4.57
CA MET A 111 4.50 -10.19 -5.32
C MET A 111 4.14 -10.85 -6.65
N ARG A 112 3.08 -11.68 -6.68
CA ARG A 112 2.60 -12.32 -7.92
C ARG A 112 2.19 -11.29 -8.95
N ASP A 113 1.45 -10.25 -8.58
CA ASP A 113 1.09 -9.15 -9.48
C ASP A 113 2.32 -8.53 -10.16
N VAL A 114 3.38 -8.32 -9.38
CA VAL A 114 4.61 -7.69 -9.88
C VAL A 114 5.39 -8.63 -10.80
N PHE A 115 5.61 -9.89 -10.40
CA PHE A 115 6.40 -10.77 -11.26
C PHE A 115 5.62 -11.33 -12.46
N THR A 116 4.29 -11.33 -12.42
CA THR A 116 3.44 -11.57 -13.58
C THR A 116 3.75 -10.62 -14.73
N MET A 117 4.11 -9.38 -14.42
CA MET A 117 4.53 -8.37 -15.40
C MET A 117 5.99 -8.51 -15.87
N GLY A 118 6.70 -9.56 -15.47
CA GLY A 118 8.11 -9.79 -15.85
C GLY A 118 9.13 -9.13 -14.95
N ALA A 119 8.70 -8.48 -13.87
CA ALA A 119 9.57 -7.79 -12.95
C ALA A 119 10.03 -8.71 -11.80
N ARG A 120 11.31 -8.64 -11.45
CA ARG A 120 11.81 -9.27 -10.23
C ARG A 120 11.47 -8.39 -9.03
N PRO A 121 10.69 -8.87 -8.04
CA PRO A 121 10.50 -8.18 -6.77
C PRO A 121 11.84 -7.84 -6.11
N VAL A 122 12.02 -6.58 -5.71
CA VAL A 122 13.26 -6.06 -5.07
C VAL A 122 12.99 -5.36 -3.76
N ALA A 123 11.73 -5.02 -3.45
CA ALA A 123 11.35 -4.38 -2.20
C ALA A 123 9.89 -4.67 -1.83
N LEU A 124 9.67 -4.88 -0.54
CA LEU A 124 8.36 -4.97 0.10
C LEU A 124 8.22 -3.86 1.14
N LEU A 125 7.03 -3.31 1.26
CA LEU A 125 6.60 -2.40 2.32
C LEU A 125 5.18 -2.76 2.73
N ASN A 126 4.79 -2.33 3.94
CA ASN A 126 3.43 -2.60 4.41
C ASN A 126 2.89 -1.38 5.17
N SER A 127 1.63 -1.01 4.91
CA SER A 127 0.89 -0.06 5.73
C SER A 127 -0.12 -0.83 6.57
N ILE A 128 0.13 -0.94 7.87
CA ILE A 128 -0.66 -1.77 8.79
C ILE A 128 -1.25 -0.96 9.93
N ARG A 129 -2.52 -1.22 10.24
CA ARG A 129 -3.30 -0.50 11.25
C ARG A 129 -3.91 -1.47 12.24
N PHE A 130 -3.77 -1.19 13.52
CA PHE A 130 -4.29 -2.01 14.60
C PHE A 130 -5.22 -1.20 15.51
N GLY A 131 -6.02 -1.91 16.30
CA GLY A 131 -6.84 -1.34 17.33
C GLY A 131 -6.05 -0.62 18.42
N ASP A 132 -6.76 -0.03 19.38
CA ASP A 132 -6.14 0.56 20.57
C ASP A 132 -5.22 -0.46 21.27
N VAL A 133 -4.09 0.01 21.77
CA VAL A 133 -3.09 -0.85 22.42
C VAL A 133 -3.62 -1.57 23.66
N SER A 134 -4.64 -1.02 24.31
CA SER A 134 -5.33 -1.65 25.45
C SER A 134 -6.38 -2.68 25.04
N HIS A 135 -6.73 -2.76 23.74
CA HIS A 135 -7.73 -3.71 23.28
C HIS A 135 -7.18 -5.15 23.31
N PRO A 136 -7.95 -6.11 23.84
CA PRO A 136 -7.43 -7.47 24.13
C PRO A 136 -6.92 -8.25 22.92
N LYS A 137 -7.41 -7.96 21.71
CA LYS A 137 -6.96 -8.64 20.47
C LYS A 137 -5.70 -8.02 19.87
N THR A 138 -5.37 -6.76 20.18
CA THR A 138 -4.33 -5.99 19.45
C THR A 138 -2.95 -6.66 19.48
N LYS A 139 -2.50 -7.17 20.65
CA LYS A 139 -1.20 -7.87 20.75
C LYS A 139 -1.16 -9.12 19.88
N HIS A 140 -2.22 -9.93 19.92
CA HIS A 140 -2.33 -11.15 19.10
C HIS A 140 -2.31 -10.84 17.60
N LEU A 141 -3.10 -9.86 17.18
CA LEU A 141 -3.18 -9.44 15.77
C LEU A 141 -1.85 -8.86 15.28
N LEU A 142 -1.22 -7.98 16.07
CA LEU A 142 0.09 -7.41 15.74
C LEU A 142 1.16 -8.51 15.56
N ASN A 143 1.29 -9.41 16.54
CA ASN A 143 2.27 -10.51 16.47
C ASN A 143 2.02 -11.41 15.26
N GLY A 144 0.77 -11.79 15.01
CA GLY A 144 0.39 -12.66 13.90
C GLY A 144 0.68 -12.02 12.54
N VAL A 145 0.24 -10.76 12.34
CA VAL A 145 0.45 -10.02 11.10
C VAL A 145 1.94 -9.82 10.82
N VAL A 146 2.71 -9.31 11.80
CA VAL A 146 4.16 -9.08 11.63
C VAL A 146 4.90 -10.39 11.34
N SER A 147 4.53 -11.47 12.03
CA SER A 147 5.12 -12.81 11.79
C SER A 147 4.75 -13.34 10.40
N GLY A 148 3.51 -13.13 9.93
CA GLY A 148 3.06 -13.56 8.61
C GLY A 148 3.80 -12.83 7.49
N ILE A 149 3.92 -11.50 7.57
CA ILE A 149 4.70 -10.68 6.64
C ILE A 149 6.15 -11.16 6.58
N GLY A 150 6.80 -11.29 7.76
CA GLY A 150 8.18 -11.74 7.84
C GLY A 150 8.37 -13.17 7.34
N GLY A 151 7.48 -14.08 7.73
CA GLY A 151 7.56 -15.49 7.33
C GLY A 151 7.49 -15.68 5.82
N TYR A 152 6.62 -14.92 5.14
CA TYR A 152 6.50 -14.99 3.70
C TYR A 152 7.66 -14.28 2.97
N GLY A 153 7.88 -13.01 3.26
CA GLY A 153 8.91 -12.20 2.60
C GLY A 153 10.33 -12.74 2.78
N ASN A 154 10.67 -13.19 4.00
CA ASN A 154 11.98 -13.77 4.29
C ASN A 154 12.21 -15.08 3.53
N CYS A 155 11.20 -15.95 3.41
CA CYS A 155 11.29 -17.20 2.65
C CYS A 155 11.43 -16.93 1.14
N MET A 156 10.69 -15.96 0.61
CA MET A 156 10.83 -15.51 -0.77
C MET A 156 12.20 -14.91 -1.07
N GLY A 157 12.89 -14.42 -0.04
CA GLY A 157 14.16 -13.74 -0.20
C GLY A 157 14.01 -12.37 -0.89
N VAL A 158 12.94 -11.64 -0.57
CA VAL A 158 12.70 -10.27 -1.00
C VAL A 158 12.74 -9.36 0.24
N PRO A 159 13.53 -8.28 0.24
CA PRO A 159 13.69 -7.46 1.45
C PRO A 159 12.44 -6.65 1.75
N THR A 160 12.00 -6.65 3.02
CA THR A 160 10.99 -5.70 3.51
C THR A 160 11.70 -4.48 4.06
N VAL A 161 11.69 -3.39 3.30
CA VAL A 161 12.60 -2.24 3.48
C VAL A 161 11.98 -1.06 4.20
N GLY A 162 10.67 -1.08 4.44
CA GLY A 162 9.94 0.02 5.07
C GLY A 162 8.50 -0.33 5.34
N GLY A 163 7.73 0.68 5.66
CA GLY A 163 6.33 0.55 5.99
C GLY A 163 5.93 1.48 7.13
N GLU A 164 4.66 1.42 7.51
CA GLU A 164 4.12 2.16 8.66
C GLU A 164 3.24 1.28 9.54
N VAL A 165 3.18 1.61 10.82
CA VAL A 165 2.33 0.94 11.82
C VAL A 165 1.65 2.01 12.67
N GLU A 166 0.32 1.96 12.75
CA GLU A 166 -0.46 2.89 13.56
C GLU A 166 -1.48 2.16 14.43
N PHE A 167 -1.79 2.75 15.59
CA PHE A 167 -2.78 2.25 16.55
C PHE A 167 -3.91 3.27 16.72
N ASN A 168 -5.16 2.82 16.49
CA ASN A 168 -6.34 3.63 16.73
C ASN A 168 -7.55 2.75 17.06
N SER A 169 -8.37 3.18 18.00
CA SER A 169 -9.56 2.43 18.43
C SER A 169 -10.58 2.16 17.32
N CYS A 170 -10.56 2.92 16.22
CA CYS A 170 -11.42 2.63 15.07
C CYS A 170 -11.09 1.32 14.35
N TYR A 171 -9.90 0.76 14.59
CA TYR A 171 -9.47 -0.53 14.02
C TYR A 171 -9.56 -1.70 15.01
N ASN A 172 -10.22 -1.56 16.16
CA ASN A 172 -10.29 -2.60 17.21
C ASN A 172 -10.78 -3.95 16.68
N ASP A 173 -11.81 -3.92 15.85
CA ASP A 173 -12.47 -5.11 15.30
C ASP A 173 -12.34 -5.21 13.77
N ASN A 174 -11.49 -4.41 13.18
CA ASN A 174 -11.24 -4.36 11.74
C ASN A 174 -9.85 -3.77 11.47
N ILE A 175 -8.81 -4.60 11.53
CA ILE A 175 -7.44 -4.18 11.25
C ILE A 175 -7.22 -3.98 9.75
N LEU A 176 -6.23 -3.18 9.39
CA LEU A 176 -5.82 -3.02 8.00
C LEU A 176 -4.44 -3.60 7.78
N VAL A 177 -4.31 -4.37 6.71
CA VAL A 177 -3.04 -4.89 6.21
C VAL A 177 -2.96 -4.57 4.71
N ASN A 178 -2.14 -3.58 4.36
CA ASN A 178 -1.91 -3.20 2.98
C ASN A 178 -0.46 -3.58 2.64
N ALA A 179 -0.29 -4.47 1.67
CA ALA A 179 1.02 -4.94 1.22
C ALA A 179 1.40 -4.27 -0.10
N MET A 180 2.63 -3.74 -0.17
CA MET A 180 3.20 -3.14 -1.37
C MET A 180 4.40 -3.94 -1.83
N CYS A 181 4.51 -4.16 -3.14
CA CYS A 181 5.68 -4.73 -3.78
C CYS A 181 6.18 -3.83 -4.90
N VAL A 182 7.51 -3.69 -4.97
CA VAL A 182 8.22 -3.02 -6.07
C VAL A 182 9.16 -4.03 -6.70
N GLY A 183 9.11 -4.15 -8.02
CA GLY A 183 10.01 -4.97 -8.82
C GLY A 183 10.72 -4.16 -9.89
N VAL A 184 11.77 -4.73 -10.45
CA VAL A 184 12.53 -4.14 -11.56
C VAL A 184 12.50 -5.08 -12.76
N ALA A 185 12.26 -4.51 -13.94
CA ALA A 185 12.24 -5.20 -15.23
C ALA A 185 12.96 -4.40 -16.30
N ARG A 186 13.22 -5.06 -17.45
CA ARG A 186 13.58 -4.36 -18.69
C ARG A 186 12.30 -3.92 -19.40
N ILE A 187 12.26 -2.70 -19.93
CA ILE A 187 11.10 -2.14 -20.66
C ILE A 187 10.65 -3.05 -21.81
N ASP A 188 11.59 -3.66 -22.51
CA ASP A 188 11.32 -4.59 -23.63
C ASP A 188 10.91 -5.99 -23.17
N LYS A 189 10.78 -6.24 -21.87
CA LYS A 189 10.40 -7.53 -21.25
C LYS A 189 9.25 -7.38 -20.26
N ILE A 190 8.38 -6.42 -20.48
CA ILE A 190 7.11 -6.29 -19.72
C ILE A 190 6.09 -7.26 -20.33
N PHE A 191 5.44 -8.05 -19.50
CA PHE A 191 4.40 -8.98 -19.87
C PHE A 191 3.02 -8.45 -19.47
N TYR A 192 2.00 -8.81 -20.23
CA TYR A 192 0.63 -8.37 -20.06
C TYR A 192 -0.34 -9.56 -20.02
N SER A 193 -1.53 -9.32 -19.48
CA SER A 193 -2.55 -10.35 -19.35
C SER A 193 -3.41 -10.55 -20.60
N LYS A 194 -3.19 -9.80 -21.68
CA LYS A 194 -4.00 -9.83 -22.89
C LYS A 194 -3.84 -11.15 -23.68
N ALA A 195 -4.82 -12.06 -23.59
CA ALA A 195 -4.84 -13.31 -24.32
C ALA A 195 -5.06 -13.09 -25.84
N THR A 196 -4.24 -13.69 -26.70
CA THR A 196 -4.37 -13.60 -28.14
C THR A 196 -4.06 -14.93 -28.84
N GLY A 197 -4.57 -15.10 -30.05
CA GLY A 197 -4.34 -16.28 -30.88
C GLY A 197 -5.36 -17.39 -30.64
N ILE A 198 -6.35 -17.50 -31.53
CA ILE A 198 -7.35 -18.59 -31.50
C ILE A 198 -6.66 -19.94 -31.64
N GLY A 199 -7.00 -20.88 -30.75
CA GLY A 199 -6.40 -22.22 -30.67
C GLY A 199 -5.15 -22.28 -29.79
N ASN A 200 -4.67 -21.17 -29.23
CA ASN A 200 -3.59 -21.18 -28.25
C ASN A 200 -4.03 -21.84 -26.95
N SER A 201 -3.10 -22.53 -26.33
CA SER A 201 -3.32 -23.30 -25.11
C SER A 201 -3.45 -22.42 -23.87
N VAL A 202 -4.46 -22.72 -23.07
CA VAL A 202 -4.65 -22.17 -21.74
C VAL A 202 -3.97 -23.10 -20.74
N VAL A 203 -2.94 -22.61 -20.09
CA VAL A 203 -2.05 -23.41 -19.25
C VAL A 203 -2.11 -22.95 -17.80
N TYR A 204 -2.39 -23.89 -16.92
CA TYR A 204 -2.34 -23.77 -15.48
C TYR A 204 -0.96 -24.18 -14.97
N VAL A 205 -0.35 -23.37 -14.10
CA VAL A 205 0.94 -23.70 -13.49
C VAL A 205 0.96 -23.31 -12.00
N GLY A 206 1.79 -24.03 -11.22
CA GLY A 206 2.01 -23.74 -9.81
C GLY A 206 1.44 -24.79 -8.86
N SER A 207 0.89 -24.37 -7.73
CA SER A 207 0.31 -25.24 -6.71
C SER A 207 -1.03 -25.83 -7.14
N LYS A 208 -1.44 -26.94 -6.50
CA LYS A 208 -2.73 -27.58 -6.77
C LYS A 208 -3.89 -26.78 -6.19
N THR A 209 -5.00 -26.76 -6.90
CA THR A 209 -6.26 -26.16 -6.45
C THR A 209 -6.86 -26.95 -5.28
N GLY A 210 -7.20 -26.28 -4.21
CA GLY A 210 -7.91 -26.81 -3.05
C GLY A 210 -9.20 -26.05 -2.77
N ARG A 211 -9.87 -26.34 -1.63
CA ARG A 211 -11.08 -25.66 -1.19
C ARG A 211 -10.79 -24.37 -0.38
N ASP A 212 -9.66 -23.73 -0.60
CA ASP A 212 -9.27 -22.52 0.10
C ASP A 212 -9.89 -21.28 -0.54
N GLY A 213 -10.29 -20.32 0.27
CA GLY A 213 -10.70 -18.99 -0.20
C GLY A 213 -11.97 -18.97 -1.04
N ILE A 214 -12.76 -20.07 -1.10
CA ILE A 214 -14.05 -20.06 -1.78
C ILE A 214 -14.93 -18.98 -1.14
N HIS A 215 -15.44 -18.06 -1.96
CA HIS A 215 -16.12 -16.82 -1.54
C HIS A 215 -15.21 -15.72 -0.92
N GLY A 216 -13.89 -15.81 -1.02
CA GLY A 216 -12.98 -14.80 -0.47
C GLY A 216 -13.26 -13.39 -1.01
N ALA A 217 -13.41 -13.24 -2.32
CA ALA A 217 -13.75 -11.95 -2.95
C ALA A 217 -15.13 -11.40 -2.51
N THR A 218 -16.12 -12.29 -2.31
CA THR A 218 -17.44 -11.91 -1.80
C THR A 218 -17.37 -11.50 -0.32
N MET A 219 -16.60 -12.25 0.49
CA MET A 219 -16.36 -11.93 1.90
C MET A 219 -15.62 -10.59 2.06
N ALA A 220 -14.66 -10.28 1.20
CA ALA A 220 -13.95 -9.00 1.21
C ALA A 220 -14.86 -7.79 0.88
N SER A 221 -16.09 -8.05 0.43
CA SER A 221 -17.14 -7.06 0.13
C SER A 221 -18.29 -7.07 1.13
N ALA A 222 -18.13 -7.71 2.30
CA ALA A 222 -19.14 -7.81 3.35
C ALA A 222 -18.67 -7.20 4.66
N GLU A 223 -19.59 -6.69 5.47
CA GLU A 223 -19.30 -6.22 6.83
C GLU A 223 -18.97 -7.39 7.77
N PHE A 224 -18.15 -7.13 8.79
CA PHE A 224 -17.88 -8.08 9.87
C PHE A 224 -19.06 -8.17 10.85
N ASP A 225 -19.27 -9.38 11.37
CA ASP A 225 -20.20 -9.70 12.44
C ASP A 225 -19.51 -10.52 13.55
N ASP A 226 -20.23 -10.83 14.61
CA ASP A 226 -19.70 -11.59 15.75
C ASP A 226 -19.37 -13.06 15.41
N ASP A 227 -19.80 -13.57 14.25
CA ASP A 227 -19.58 -14.96 13.78
C ASP A 227 -18.34 -15.09 12.87
N SER A 228 -17.46 -14.09 12.87
CA SER A 228 -16.26 -14.05 12.00
C SER A 228 -15.31 -15.26 12.20
N ASP A 229 -15.28 -15.87 13.40
CA ASP A 229 -14.48 -17.08 13.68
C ASP A 229 -14.99 -18.31 12.89
N GLU A 230 -16.26 -18.37 12.51
CA GLU A 230 -16.81 -19.45 11.68
C GLU A 230 -16.34 -19.34 10.21
N LYS A 231 -15.85 -18.19 9.79
CA LYS A 231 -15.35 -17.91 8.42
C LYS A 231 -13.89 -18.35 8.19
N ARG A 232 -13.23 -18.97 9.18
CA ARG A 232 -11.86 -19.49 9.08
C ARG A 232 -11.56 -20.32 7.82
N PRO A 233 -12.46 -21.21 7.36
CA PRO A 233 -12.23 -21.99 6.14
C PRO A 233 -12.16 -21.15 4.84
N THR A 234 -12.59 -19.90 4.88
CA THR A 234 -12.54 -18.99 3.72
C THR A 234 -11.20 -18.26 3.59
N VAL A 235 -10.30 -18.38 4.59
CA VAL A 235 -8.97 -17.77 4.53
C VAL A 235 -8.02 -18.63 3.70
N GLN A 236 -7.28 -17.99 2.82
CA GLN A 236 -6.25 -18.64 2.01
C GLN A 236 -5.07 -19.08 2.89
N VAL A 237 -4.38 -20.14 2.47
CA VAL A 237 -3.14 -20.63 3.08
C VAL A 237 -2.00 -20.45 2.08
N GLY A 238 -0.98 -19.70 2.47
CA GLY A 238 0.18 -19.42 1.63
C GLY A 238 1.34 -20.39 1.85
N ASP A 239 2.02 -20.76 0.76
CA ASP A 239 3.28 -21.50 0.76
C ASP A 239 4.38 -20.67 0.08
N PRO A 240 5.15 -19.87 0.85
CA PRO A 240 6.18 -19.00 0.30
C PRO A 240 7.31 -19.77 -0.40
N PHE A 241 7.53 -21.05 -0.06
CA PHE A 241 8.52 -21.85 -0.76
C PHE A 241 8.03 -22.24 -2.15
N ALA A 242 6.76 -22.65 -2.28
CA ALA A 242 6.16 -22.94 -3.59
C ALA A 242 6.12 -21.67 -4.45
N GLU A 243 5.80 -20.50 -3.87
CA GLU A 243 5.81 -19.23 -4.61
C GLU A 243 7.23 -18.84 -5.06
N LYS A 244 8.25 -19.09 -4.25
CA LYS A 244 9.64 -18.87 -4.65
C LYS A 244 10.01 -19.69 -5.89
N LEU A 245 9.61 -20.95 -5.93
CA LEU A 245 9.84 -21.81 -7.11
C LEU A 245 9.05 -21.29 -8.32
N LEU A 246 7.81 -20.87 -8.12
CA LEU A 246 6.94 -20.32 -9.16
C LEU A 246 7.52 -19.03 -9.75
N LEU A 247 7.98 -18.09 -8.91
CA LEU A 247 8.67 -16.87 -9.32
C LEU A 247 9.87 -17.19 -10.24
N GLU A 248 10.74 -18.09 -9.80
CA GLU A 248 11.95 -18.41 -10.57
C GLU A 248 11.61 -19.14 -11.90
N ALA A 249 10.61 -20.03 -11.88
CA ALA A 249 10.13 -20.70 -13.09
C ALA A 249 9.52 -19.71 -14.10
N CYS A 250 8.66 -18.79 -13.63
CA CYS A 250 8.06 -17.77 -14.49
C CYS A 250 9.12 -16.85 -15.09
N LEU A 251 10.03 -16.30 -14.29
CA LEU A 251 11.10 -15.44 -14.78
C LEU A 251 12.11 -16.18 -15.70
N GLU A 252 12.32 -17.49 -15.50
CA GLU A 252 13.12 -18.29 -16.44
C GLU A 252 12.40 -18.47 -17.79
N LEU A 253 11.09 -18.78 -17.77
CA LEU A 253 10.29 -18.95 -18.98
C LEU A 253 10.15 -17.63 -19.77
N MET A 254 9.97 -16.52 -19.10
CA MET A 254 9.88 -15.17 -19.68
C MET A 254 11.12 -14.75 -20.50
N LYS A 255 12.27 -15.37 -20.24
CA LYS A 255 13.49 -15.16 -21.06
C LYS A 255 13.45 -15.87 -22.40
N LYS A 256 12.52 -16.82 -22.61
CA LYS A 256 12.49 -17.74 -23.75
C LYS A 256 11.54 -17.37 -24.86
N ASP A 257 10.77 -16.30 -24.74
CA ASP A 257 9.79 -15.86 -25.73
C ASP A 257 8.72 -16.93 -26.04
N VAL A 258 8.20 -17.54 -24.98
CA VAL A 258 7.20 -18.62 -25.02
C VAL A 258 5.81 -18.15 -24.59
N ILE A 259 5.77 -17.17 -23.67
CA ILE A 259 4.53 -16.70 -23.07
C ILE A 259 3.91 -15.60 -23.94
N ILE A 260 2.65 -15.78 -24.32
CA ILE A 260 1.84 -14.77 -25.01
C ILE A 260 1.18 -13.83 -24.01
N ALA A 261 0.57 -14.40 -22.98
CA ALA A 261 -0.08 -13.67 -21.90
C ALA A 261 0.04 -14.47 -20.60
N ILE A 262 0.03 -13.77 -19.47
CA ILE A 262 0.12 -14.35 -18.13
C ILE A 262 -0.69 -13.53 -17.14
N GLN A 263 -1.36 -14.21 -16.22
CA GLN A 263 -2.14 -13.65 -15.14
C GLN A 263 -1.95 -14.48 -13.88
N ASP A 264 -1.89 -13.86 -12.69
CA ASP A 264 -1.96 -14.61 -11.45
C ASP A 264 -3.41 -15.07 -11.16
N MET A 265 -3.56 -16.06 -10.32
CA MET A 265 -4.86 -16.50 -9.81
C MET A 265 -5.01 -15.97 -8.38
N GLY A 266 -5.24 -14.66 -8.24
CA GLY A 266 -5.50 -13.95 -6.99
C GLY A 266 -6.95 -14.08 -6.54
N ALA A 267 -7.60 -12.94 -6.28
CA ALA A 267 -9.02 -12.88 -5.94
C ALA A 267 -9.90 -13.53 -7.02
N ALA A 268 -10.89 -14.31 -6.59
CA ALA A 268 -11.74 -15.14 -7.46
C ALA A 268 -11.00 -16.18 -8.33
N GLY A 269 -9.73 -16.42 -8.09
CA GLY A 269 -8.94 -17.53 -8.60
C GLY A 269 -8.96 -17.70 -10.12
N LEU A 270 -9.34 -18.92 -10.59
CA LEU A 270 -9.40 -19.24 -12.03
C LEU A 270 -10.49 -18.44 -12.76
N THR A 271 -11.55 -18.02 -12.07
CA THR A 271 -12.62 -17.21 -12.64
C THR A 271 -12.11 -15.86 -13.13
N SER A 272 -11.54 -15.05 -12.25
CA SER A 272 -11.05 -13.70 -12.61
C SER A 272 -9.95 -13.76 -13.65
N SER A 273 -8.94 -14.61 -13.45
CA SER A 273 -7.81 -14.74 -14.38
C SER A 273 -8.26 -15.12 -15.79
N ALA A 274 -9.15 -16.11 -15.94
CA ALA A 274 -9.67 -16.53 -17.24
C ALA A 274 -10.49 -15.43 -17.92
N VAL A 275 -11.41 -14.80 -17.18
CA VAL A 275 -12.29 -13.74 -17.70
C VAL A 275 -11.47 -12.51 -18.13
N GLU A 276 -10.57 -12.03 -17.28
CA GLU A 276 -9.78 -10.84 -17.57
C GLU A 276 -8.86 -11.02 -18.78
N MET A 277 -8.14 -12.15 -18.83
CA MET A 277 -7.25 -12.45 -19.97
C MET A 277 -8.01 -12.52 -21.29
N ALA A 278 -9.12 -13.24 -21.31
CA ALA A 278 -9.92 -13.44 -22.52
C ALA A 278 -10.62 -12.15 -22.96
N SER A 279 -11.20 -11.39 -22.01
CA SER A 279 -11.85 -10.10 -22.29
C SER A 279 -10.89 -9.06 -22.86
N LYS A 280 -9.71 -8.90 -22.26
CA LYS A 280 -8.67 -8.00 -22.79
C LYS A 280 -8.21 -8.39 -24.20
N GLY A 281 -8.25 -9.68 -24.51
CA GLY A 281 -7.92 -10.24 -25.82
C GLY A 281 -9.03 -10.14 -26.87
N ASN A 282 -10.27 -9.89 -26.46
CA ASN A 282 -11.48 -10.05 -27.28
C ASN A 282 -11.57 -11.45 -27.89
N VAL A 283 -11.32 -12.47 -27.09
CA VAL A 283 -11.37 -13.91 -27.48
C VAL A 283 -12.24 -14.66 -26.49
N GLY A 284 -12.76 -15.83 -26.90
CA GLY A 284 -13.41 -16.76 -25.97
C GLY A 284 -12.39 -17.68 -25.32
N ILE A 285 -12.80 -18.37 -24.27
CA ILE A 285 -11.98 -19.33 -23.53
C ILE A 285 -12.83 -20.57 -23.20
N ASP A 286 -12.34 -21.73 -23.54
CA ASP A 286 -12.98 -23.04 -23.26
C ASP A 286 -12.07 -23.83 -22.32
N LEU A 287 -12.58 -24.11 -21.09
CA LEU A 287 -11.86 -24.79 -20.03
C LEU A 287 -12.46 -26.17 -19.75
N ASN A 288 -11.59 -27.16 -19.61
CA ASN A 288 -11.90 -28.48 -19.10
C ASN A 288 -11.34 -28.63 -17.66
N LEU A 289 -12.22 -28.59 -16.70
CA LEU A 289 -11.83 -28.61 -15.27
C LEU A 289 -11.34 -30.01 -14.82
N ASP A 290 -11.61 -31.08 -15.57
CA ASP A 290 -11.04 -32.40 -15.28
C ASP A 290 -9.51 -32.43 -15.39
N LEU A 291 -8.93 -31.43 -16.07
CA LEU A 291 -7.49 -31.29 -16.30
C LEU A 291 -6.81 -30.38 -15.27
N VAL A 292 -7.59 -29.67 -14.44
CA VAL A 292 -7.03 -28.79 -13.39
C VAL A 292 -6.43 -29.65 -12.28
N PRO A 293 -5.15 -29.45 -11.92
CA PRO A 293 -4.54 -30.14 -10.79
C PRO A 293 -5.25 -29.78 -9.47
N CYS A 294 -5.92 -30.74 -8.86
CA CYS A 294 -6.64 -30.56 -7.59
C CYS A 294 -5.94 -31.28 -6.45
N ARG A 295 -6.02 -30.69 -5.26
CA ARG A 295 -5.48 -31.23 -4.01
C ARG A 295 -6.43 -32.25 -3.38
N GLU A 296 -7.72 -31.97 -3.45
CA GLU A 296 -8.78 -32.83 -2.96
C GLU A 296 -9.50 -33.55 -4.10
N THR A 297 -10.07 -34.71 -3.77
CA THR A 297 -10.90 -35.47 -4.71
C THR A 297 -12.32 -34.91 -4.76
N GLU A 298 -13.01 -35.17 -5.88
CA GLU A 298 -14.41 -34.82 -6.06
C GLU A 298 -14.74 -33.34 -5.89
N MET A 299 -13.83 -32.45 -6.25
CA MET A 299 -14.12 -31.01 -6.32
C MET A 299 -15.13 -30.75 -7.44
N SER A 300 -16.16 -29.96 -7.13
CA SER A 300 -17.15 -29.52 -8.10
C SER A 300 -16.60 -28.41 -9.01
N ALA A 301 -17.25 -28.19 -10.17
CA ALA A 301 -16.90 -27.07 -11.03
C ALA A 301 -16.97 -25.70 -10.32
N TYR A 302 -17.96 -25.56 -9.42
CA TYR A 302 -18.11 -24.39 -8.57
C TYR A 302 -16.89 -24.16 -7.68
N GLU A 303 -16.43 -25.18 -6.96
CA GLU A 303 -15.28 -25.10 -6.08
C GLU A 303 -13.97 -24.84 -6.82
N ILE A 304 -13.76 -25.47 -7.99
CA ILE A 304 -12.55 -25.29 -8.81
C ILE A 304 -12.46 -23.85 -9.35
N MET A 305 -13.57 -23.31 -9.86
CA MET A 305 -13.60 -21.97 -10.44
C MET A 305 -13.43 -20.85 -9.41
N LEU A 306 -13.96 -21.04 -8.19
CA LEU A 306 -13.99 -20.02 -7.15
C LEU A 306 -12.91 -20.20 -6.08
N SER A 307 -12.13 -21.25 -6.16
CA SER A 307 -10.99 -21.45 -5.25
C SER A 307 -9.95 -20.34 -5.40
N GLU A 308 -9.53 -19.76 -4.29
CA GLU A 308 -8.44 -18.79 -4.23
C GLU A 308 -7.16 -19.39 -3.64
N SER A 309 -6.92 -20.71 -3.87
CA SER A 309 -5.64 -21.32 -3.55
C SER A 309 -4.50 -20.51 -4.15
N GLN A 310 -3.49 -20.27 -3.35
CA GLN A 310 -2.38 -19.38 -3.68
C GLN A 310 -1.35 -20.06 -4.61
N GLU A 311 -0.33 -19.32 -5.03
CA GLU A 311 0.83 -19.78 -5.81
C GLU A 311 0.45 -20.44 -7.13
N ARG A 312 -0.53 -19.84 -7.85
CA ARG A 312 -1.01 -20.33 -9.15
C ARG A 312 -0.99 -19.23 -10.19
N MET A 313 -0.67 -19.60 -11.44
CA MET A 313 -0.70 -18.71 -12.59
C MET A 313 -1.48 -19.34 -13.76
N LEU A 314 -2.13 -18.48 -14.55
CA LEU A 314 -2.72 -18.83 -15.84
C LEU A 314 -1.89 -18.21 -16.97
N MET A 315 -1.55 -19.01 -17.97
CA MET A 315 -0.73 -18.57 -19.10
C MET A 315 -1.40 -18.91 -20.43
N ILE A 316 -1.15 -18.10 -21.43
CA ILE A 316 -1.46 -18.42 -22.82
C ILE A 316 -0.15 -18.71 -23.55
N ILE A 317 -0.09 -19.88 -24.19
CA ILE A 317 1.11 -20.39 -24.85
C ILE A 317 0.71 -20.95 -26.22
N GLU A 318 1.56 -20.80 -27.25
CA GLU A 318 1.39 -21.44 -28.52
C GLU A 318 1.52 -22.99 -28.39
N PRO A 319 0.69 -23.81 -29.09
CA PRO A 319 0.73 -25.27 -28.93
C PRO A 319 2.09 -25.90 -29.18
N ASP A 320 2.91 -25.35 -30.07
CA ASP A 320 4.25 -25.87 -30.39
C ASP A 320 5.30 -25.51 -29.31
N LYS A 321 4.96 -24.61 -28.34
CA LYS A 321 5.82 -24.19 -27.24
C LYS A 321 5.53 -24.89 -25.90
N GLU A 322 4.46 -25.67 -25.81
CA GLU A 322 4.01 -26.32 -24.57
C GLU A 322 5.09 -27.20 -23.92
N GLN A 323 5.83 -27.98 -24.72
CA GLN A 323 6.88 -28.85 -24.20
C GLN A 323 8.07 -28.08 -23.63
N GLU A 324 8.41 -26.94 -24.24
CA GLU A 324 9.46 -26.06 -23.72
C GLU A 324 9.05 -25.44 -22.41
N ALA A 325 7.80 -24.97 -22.30
CA ALA A 325 7.26 -24.43 -21.07
C ALA A 325 7.20 -25.50 -19.96
N LYS A 326 6.65 -26.68 -20.30
CA LYS A 326 6.56 -27.80 -19.36
C LYS A 326 7.91 -28.21 -18.78
N ALA A 327 8.96 -28.25 -19.60
CA ALA A 327 10.30 -28.59 -19.16
C ALA A 327 10.86 -27.61 -18.09
N VAL A 328 10.46 -26.34 -18.14
CA VAL A 328 10.84 -25.35 -17.11
C VAL A 328 10.12 -25.67 -15.79
N PHE A 329 8.79 -25.88 -15.82
CA PHE A 329 8.03 -26.17 -14.61
C PHE A 329 8.40 -27.52 -13.99
N ASP A 330 8.63 -28.56 -14.79
CA ASP A 330 9.15 -29.86 -14.33
C ASP A 330 10.51 -29.74 -13.63
N LYS A 331 11.42 -28.88 -14.15
CA LYS A 331 12.71 -28.58 -13.52
C LYS A 331 12.55 -27.98 -12.12
N TRP A 332 11.55 -27.12 -11.94
CA TRP A 332 11.27 -26.47 -10.67
C TRP A 332 10.33 -27.28 -9.76
N GLY A 333 9.84 -28.44 -10.22
CA GLY A 333 8.97 -29.34 -9.45
C GLY A 333 7.55 -28.80 -9.26
N LEU A 334 7.06 -28.02 -10.21
CA LEU A 334 5.74 -27.40 -10.20
C LEU A 334 4.77 -28.11 -11.15
N ASP A 335 3.49 -28.10 -10.82
CA ASP A 335 2.45 -28.61 -11.71
C ASP A 335 2.35 -27.74 -12.98
N PHE A 336 2.13 -28.40 -14.11
CA PHE A 336 1.89 -27.81 -15.42
C PHE A 336 0.78 -28.58 -16.12
N ALA A 337 -0.34 -27.94 -16.42
CA ALA A 337 -1.47 -28.58 -17.06
C ALA A 337 -2.08 -27.69 -18.15
N ILE A 338 -2.32 -28.28 -19.34
CA ILE A 338 -3.10 -27.60 -20.37
C ILE A 338 -4.57 -27.86 -20.04
N ILE A 339 -5.27 -26.80 -19.61
CA ILE A 339 -6.64 -26.91 -19.10
C ILE A 339 -7.69 -26.39 -20.07
N GLY A 340 -7.28 -25.86 -21.23
CA GLY A 340 -8.22 -25.28 -22.18
C GLY A 340 -7.55 -24.69 -23.40
N ILE A 341 -8.35 -24.01 -24.20
CA ILE A 341 -7.95 -23.32 -25.43
C ILE A 341 -8.67 -21.97 -25.59
N LEU A 342 -8.06 -21.07 -26.35
CA LEU A 342 -8.71 -19.84 -26.79
C LEU A 342 -9.61 -20.09 -28.01
N THR A 343 -10.79 -19.47 -28.00
CA THR A 343 -11.81 -19.61 -29.05
C THR A 343 -12.20 -18.27 -29.66
N ASP A 344 -12.96 -18.29 -30.76
CA ASP A 344 -13.52 -17.09 -31.41
C ASP A 344 -14.95 -16.75 -30.95
N THR A 345 -15.44 -17.43 -29.89
CA THR A 345 -16.84 -17.34 -29.46
C THR A 345 -17.17 -16.17 -28.59
N ASN A 346 -16.18 -15.48 -28.00
CA ASN A 346 -16.32 -14.46 -26.96
C ASN A 346 -17.12 -14.96 -25.72
N HIS A 347 -17.04 -16.27 -25.42
CA HIS A 347 -17.67 -16.90 -24.27
C HIS A 347 -16.63 -17.50 -23.34
N LEU A 348 -16.95 -17.49 -22.04
CA LEU A 348 -16.36 -18.39 -21.06
C LEU A 348 -17.18 -19.69 -21.09
N VAL A 349 -16.54 -20.78 -21.48
CA VAL A 349 -17.15 -22.11 -21.51
C VAL A 349 -16.43 -23.01 -20.52
N ILE A 350 -17.19 -23.62 -19.62
CA ILE A 350 -16.68 -24.51 -18.56
C ILE A 350 -17.25 -25.90 -18.70
N ASN A 351 -16.38 -26.87 -18.94
CA ASN A 351 -16.71 -28.30 -19.01
C ASN A 351 -16.14 -29.02 -17.79
N HIS A 352 -16.92 -29.97 -17.22
CA HIS A 352 -16.51 -30.81 -16.10
C HIS A 352 -17.31 -32.11 -16.07
N HIS A 353 -16.63 -33.27 -16.05
CA HIS A 353 -17.22 -34.61 -16.14
C HIS A 353 -18.11 -34.78 -17.37
N ASP A 354 -17.58 -34.40 -18.53
CA ASP A 354 -18.29 -34.42 -19.82
C ASP A 354 -19.62 -33.65 -19.84
N GLN A 355 -19.78 -32.65 -18.94
CA GLN A 355 -20.96 -31.80 -18.85
C GLN A 355 -20.58 -30.33 -18.94
N LEU A 356 -21.36 -29.58 -19.70
CA LEU A 356 -21.30 -28.12 -19.69
C LEU A 356 -21.81 -27.60 -18.32
N LYS A 357 -20.97 -26.87 -17.62
CA LYS A 357 -21.26 -26.30 -16.28
C LYS A 357 -21.55 -24.82 -16.33
N ALA A 358 -20.91 -24.10 -17.26
CA ALA A 358 -21.15 -22.69 -17.51
C ALA A 358 -20.92 -22.34 -18.98
N GLU A 359 -21.72 -21.42 -19.49
CA GLU A 359 -21.53 -20.77 -20.78
C GLU A 359 -22.03 -19.33 -20.67
N ILE A 360 -21.09 -18.38 -20.57
CA ILE A 360 -21.38 -16.96 -20.31
C ILE A 360 -20.61 -16.09 -21.29
N ARG A 361 -21.25 -15.11 -21.88
CA ARG A 361 -20.55 -14.10 -22.69
C ARG A 361 -19.64 -13.26 -21.80
N LEU A 362 -18.41 -13.03 -22.25
CA LEU A 362 -17.40 -12.30 -21.46
C LEU A 362 -17.75 -10.82 -21.26
N ASP A 363 -18.38 -10.19 -22.25
CA ASP A 363 -18.82 -8.79 -22.12
C ASP A 363 -19.89 -8.59 -21.02
N ILE A 364 -20.69 -9.62 -20.71
CA ILE A 364 -21.64 -9.58 -19.59
C ILE A 364 -20.90 -9.61 -18.25
N LEU A 365 -19.87 -10.44 -18.14
CA LEU A 365 -19.10 -10.57 -16.89
C LEU A 365 -18.26 -9.32 -16.57
N GLU A 366 -17.67 -8.69 -17.58
CA GLU A 366 -16.78 -7.55 -17.42
C GLU A 366 -17.51 -6.21 -17.49
N SER A 367 -18.05 -5.88 -18.67
CA SER A 367 -18.70 -4.58 -18.89
C SER A 367 -20.17 -4.53 -18.47
N GLY A 368 -20.79 -5.70 -18.27
CA GLY A 368 -22.12 -5.83 -17.71
C GLY A 368 -22.19 -5.67 -16.18
N ALA A 369 -21.05 -5.68 -15.51
CA ALA A 369 -21.01 -5.42 -14.08
C ALA A 369 -21.64 -4.05 -13.74
N PRO A 370 -22.51 -3.97 -12.73
CA PRO A 370 -23.18 -2.73 -12.37
C PRO A 370 -22.19 -1.62 -12.00
N SER A 371 -22.57 -0.39 -12.25
CA SER A 371 -21.80 0.78 -11.83
C SER A 371 -22.74 1.75 -11.13
N TYR A 372 -22.58 1.89 -9.83
CA TYR A 372 -23.45 2.70 -9.01
C TYR A 372 -22.95 4.13 -8.86
N ASN A 373 -23.83 5.09 -9.07
CA ASN A 373 -23.58 6.47 -8.68
C ASN A 373 -24.17 6.68 -7.27
N ARG A 374 -23.41 6.26 -6.25
CA ARG A 374 -23.87 6.35 -4.86
C ARG A 374 -24.08 7.80 -4.45
N PRO A 375 -25.18 8.13 -3.74
CA PRO A 375 -25.34 9.45 -3.13
C PRO A 375 -24.24 9.68 -2.10
N TYR A 376 -23.80 10.94 -1.96
CA TYR A 376 -22.73 11.25 -1.02
C TYR A 376 -22.88 12.63 -0.39
N LYS A 377 -22.37 12.77 0.83
CA LYS A 377 -22.34 14.02 1.57
C LYS A 377 -20.97 14.19 2.23
N ILE A 378 -20.19 15.16 1.77
CA ILE A 378 -18.91 15.50 2.40
C ILE A 378 -19.20 16.23 3.71
N ILE A 379 -18.73 15.67 4.83
CA ILE A 379 -18.80 16.24 6.17
C ILE A 379 -17.39 16.62 6.58
N LYS A 380 -17.27 17.78 7.22
CA LYS A 380 -16.02 18.29 7.81
C LYS A 380 -16.25 18.61 9.26
N GLU A 381 -15.22 18.46 10.07
CA GLU A 381 -15.24 18.95 11.45
C GLU A 381 -15.23 20.49 11.52
N GLU A 382 -15.44 21.02 12.70
CA GLU A 382 -15.30 22.45 12.98
C GLU A 382 -13.82 22.82 13.17
N GLU A 383 -13.51 24.11 13.11
CA GLU A 383 -12.18 24.63 13.41
C GLU A 383 -11.72 24.20 14.82
N PHE A 384 -10.44 23.91 14.94
CA PHE A 384 -9.84 23.52 16.22
C PHE A 384 -10.00 24.66 17.24
N ASP A 385 -10.65 24.38 18.36
CA ASP A 385 -10.84 25.38 19.42
C ASP A 385 -9.55 25.63 20.18
N GLN A 386 -8.87 26.71 19.83
CA GLN A 386 -7.62 27.15 20.46
C GLN A 386 -7.73 27.39 21.97
N SER A 387 -8.96 27.62 22.51
CA SER A 387 -9.19 27.83 23.96
C SER A 387 -9.02 26.53 24.77
N LEU A 388 -9.07 25.38 24.11
CA LEU A 388 -8.82 24.07 24.73
C LEU A 388 -7.34 23.85 25.08
N ILE A 389 -6.45 24.62 24.46
CA ILE A 389 -5.02 24.62 24.81
C ILE A 389 -4.85 25.34 26.16
N LYS A 390 -4.97 24.58 27.22
CA LYS A 390 -4.60 25.11 28.55
C LYS A 390 -3.08 25.11 28.62
N GLU A 391 -2.50 26.26 28.98
CA GLU A 391 -1.07 26.32 29.33
C GLU A 391 -0.79 25.22 30.36
N LYS A 392 -0.16 24.14 29.96
CA LYS A 392 0.38 23.16 30.88
C LYS A 392 1.74 23.68 31.35
N ASN A 393 2.00 23.57 32.66
CA ASN A 393 3.30 23.93 33.25
C ASN A 393 4.38 22.85 32.96
N ASP A 394 4.11 21.91 32.08
CA ASP A 394 5.07 20.86 31.72
C ASP A 394 6.16 21.47 30.83
N LEU A 395 7.40 21.12 31.11
CA LEU A 395 8.54 21.57 30.32
C LEU A 395 8.52 20.88 28.94
N PRO A 396 8.85 21.56 27.82
CA PRO A 396 8.87 20.99 26.47
C PRO A 396 9.58 19.65 26.35
N LEU A 397 10.73 19.45 27.00
CA LEU A 397 11.44 18.18 26.95
C LEU A 397 10.70 17.05 27.69
N LYS A 398 9.87 17.35 28.71
CA LYS A 398 9.01 16.34 29.35
C LYS A 398 7.83 15.93 28.46
N ILE A 399 7.30 16.87 27.71
CA ILE A 399 6.28 16.58 26.69
C ILE A 399 6.88 15.70 25.59
N LEU A 400 8.08 16.05 25.11
CA LEU A 400 8.82 15.25 24.11
C LEU A 400 9.05 13.81 24.58
N GLU A 401 9.52 13.59 25.83
CA GLU A 401 9.70 12.24 26.40
C GLU A 401 8.41 11.42 26.35
N ARG A 402 7.25 12.03 26.67
CA ARG A 402 5.94 11.38 26.61
C ARG A 402 5.52 11.04 25.18
N LEU A 403 5.74 11.96 24.24
CA LEU A 403 5.39 11.77 22.83
C LEU A 403 6.23 10.65 22.21
N LEU A 404 7.56 10.65 22.40
CA LEU A 404 8.46 9.60 21.89
C LEU A 404 8.17 8.21 22.49
N ASN A 405 7.59 8.16 23.68
CA ASN A 405 7.15 6.92 24.34
C ASN A 405 5.65 6.64 24.13
N SER A 406 5.04 7.21 23.09
CA SER A 406 3.63 6.93 22.74
C SER A 406 3.52 5.89 21.63
N PRO A 407 2.40 5.15 21.52
CA PRO A 407 2.24 4.06 20.54
C PRO A 407 2.49 4.49 19.10
N ASN A 408 2.11 5.72 18.74
CA ASN A 408 2.18 6.20 17.35
C ASN A 408 3.47 6.94 17.00
N LEU A 409 4.29 7.35 18.00
CA LEU A 409 5.58 8.00 17.75
C LEU A 409 6.80 7.19 18.21
N CYS A 410 6.61 6.05 18.89
CA CYS A 410 7.72 5.18 19.25
C CYS A 410 8.36 4.52 18.00
N SER A 411 9.61 4.09 18.14
CA SER A 411 10.32 3.40 17.06
C SER A 411 9.64 2.10 16.61
N ARG A 412 9.59 1.89 15.32
CA ARG A 412 9.11 0.62 14.72
C ARG A 412 10.19 -0.45 14.64
N LYS A 413 11.30 -0.28 15.36
CA LYS A 413 12.46 -1.16 15.33
C LYS A 413 12.10 -2.63 15.58
N TRP A 414 11.29 -2.91 16.59
CA TRP A 414 10.81 -4.26 16.86
C TRP A 414 10.11 -4.91 15.66
N VAL A 415 9.32 -4.12 14.90
CA VAL A 415 8.59 -4.61 13.72
C VAL A 415 9.56 -4.97 12.60
N TRP A 416 10.42 -4.01 12.18
CA TRP A 416 11.27 -4.24 11.02
C TRP A 416 12.47 -5.17 11.32
N GLU A 417 12.83 -5.43 12.58
CA GLU A 417 13.81 -6.45 12.96
C GLU A 417 13.29 -7.88 12.73
N GLN A 418 11.98 -8.10 12.59
CA GLN A 418 11.39 -9.39 12.20
C GLN A 418 11.57 -9.69 10.70
N TYR A 419 11.90 -8.69 9.92
CA TYR A 419 12.01 -8.76 8.47
C TYR A 419 13.47 -8.81 8.02
N ASP A 420 13.76 -9.64 7.02
CA ASP A 420 15.04 -9.50 6.30
C ASP A 420 14.95 -8.29 5.38
N HIS A 421 15.58 -7.20 5.78
CA HIS A 421 15.60 -5.96 5.01
C HIS A 421 16.92 -5.77 4.24
N MET A 422 17.85 -6.76 4.27
CA MET A 422 19.15 -6.70 3.63
C MET A 422 19.39 -7.79 2.59
N VAL A 423 18.51 -8.77 2.46
CA VAL A 423 18.59 -9.82 1.43
C VAL A 423 18.67 -9.18 0.03
N MET A 424 19.31 -9.83 -0.92
CA MET A 424 19.69 -9.35 -2.25
C MET A 424 20.81 -8.29 -2.23
N ASN A 425 21.16 -7.70 -1.08
CA ASN A 425 22.26 -6.73 -0.89
C ASN A 425 22.12 -5.41 -1.69
N ASP A 426 20.89 -5.03 -2.04
CA ASP A 426 20.60 -3.80 -2.76
C ASP A 426 19.96 -2.71 -1.87
N THR A 427 19.68 -2.98 -0.60
CA THR A 427 19.21 -1.99 0.37
C THR A 427 20.34 -1.02 0.71
N VAL A 428 20.20 0.23 0.30
CA VAL A 428 21.18 1.31 0.51
C VAL A 428 20.97 1.97 1.87
N PHE A 429 19.71 2.21 2.23
CA PHE A 429 19.33 2.79 3.49
C PHE A 429 18.29 1.88 4.19
N ARG A 430 18.62 1.49 5.42
CA ARG A 430 17.80 0.58 6.26
C ARG A 430 16.53 1.28 6.76
N PRO A 431 15.49 0.53 7.20
CA PRO A 431 14.30 1.12 7.81
C PRO A 431 14.61 2.09 8.95
N GLY A 432 13.82 3.14 9.09
CA GLY A 432 13.96 4.20 10.08
C GLY A 432 14.31 5.57 9.50
N GLY A 433 14.06 5.80 8.22
CA GLY A 433 14.13 7.10 7.56
C GLY A 433 12.84 7.40 6.81
N ASP A 434 12.77 8.57 6.17
CA ASP A 434 11.58 9.08 5.48
C ASP A 434 11.16 8.19 4.29
N SER A 435 12.15 7.62 3.59
CA SER A 435 11.94 6.64 2.52
C SER A 435 12.99 5.54 2.58
N ALA A 436 12.59 4.33 2.19
CA ALA A 436 13.54 3.27 1.89
C ALA A 436 14.33 3.60 0.61
N ILE A 437 15.61 3.25 0.57
CA ILE A 437 16.43 3.40 -0.64
C ILE A 437 16.97 2.03 -1.05
N VAL A 438 16.60 1.59 -2.26
CA VAL A 438 17.00 0.31 -2.83
C VAL A 438 17.72 0.56 -4.16
N ARG A 439 18.88 -0.01 -4.33
CA ARG A 439 19.66 0.09 -5.58
C ARG A 439 18.94 -0.61 -6.74
N VAL A 440 18.93 0.00 -7.90
CA VAL A 440 18.66 -0.71 -9.15
C VAL A 440 19.91 -1.53 -9.49
N HIS A 441 19.83 -2.84 -9.34
CA HIS A 441 20.97 -3.76 -9.39
C HIS A 441 21.82 -3.56 -10.64
N GLY A 442 23.15 -3.48 -10.45
CA GLY A 442 24.11 -3.27 -11.53
C GLY A 442 24.23 -1.82 -12.03
N THR A 443 23.54 -0.88 -11.41
CA THR A 443 23.60 0.56 -11.73
C THR A 443 23.99 1.41 -10.53
N ASN A 444 24.14 2.71 -10.73
CA ASN A 444 24.29 3.69 -9.64
C ASN A 444 22.98 4.42 -9.31
N LYS A 445 21.84 3.94 -9.84
CA LYS A 445 20.51 4.46 -9.57
C LYS A 445 19.90 3.81 -8.33
N GLY A 446 19.01 4.52 -7.65
CA GLY A 446 18.25 4.03 -6.53
C GLY A 446 16.76 4.31 -6.66
N LEU A 447 15.94 3.40 -6.16
CA LEU A 447 14.51 3.61 -5.93
C LEU A 447 14.33 4.11 -4.50
N ALA A 448 13.67 5.25 -4.35
CA ALA A 448 13.14 5.69 -3.07
C ALA A 448 11.68 5.28 -2.98
N ILE A 449 11.29 4.65 -1.87
CA ILE A 449 9.98 4.04 -1.72
C ILE A 449 9.41 4.40 -0.35
N SER A 450 8.18 4.89 -0.30
CA SER A 450 7.46 5.18 0.95
C SER A 450 6.08 4.54 1.00
N THR A 451 5.53 4.40 2.19
CA THR A 451 4.11 4.11 2.43
C THR A 451 3.57 5.09 3.44
N ASP A 452 2.50 5.78 3.09
CA ASP A 452 2.00 6.90 3.87
C ASP A 452 0.46 6.86 3.94
N SER A 453 -0.10 7.27 5.08
CA SER A 453 -1.54 7.46 5.26
C SER A 453 -1.82 8.40 6.42
N THR A 454 -2.86 9.22 6.29
CA THR A 454 -3.25 10.21 7.30
C THR A 454 -4.74 10.09 7.67
N PRO A 455 -5.16 8.97 8.30
CA PRO A 455 -6.56 8.67 8.55
C PRO A 455 -7.27 9.72 9.42
N ARG A 456 -6.55 10.30 10.39
CA ARG A 456 -7.07 11.36 11.27
C ARG A 456 -7.48 12.60 10.47
N TYR A 457 -6.64 13.01 9.54
CA TYR A 457 -6.89 14.17 8.69
C TYR A 457 -8.02 13.89 7.69
N CYS A 458 -8.03 12.70 7.08
CA CYS A 458 -9.09 12.28 6.17
C CYS A 458 -10.46 12.18 6.86
N SER A 459 -10.49 11.82 8.14
CA SER A 459 -11.72 11.77 8.94
C SER A 459 -12.26 13.17 9.23
N ALA A 460 -11.39 14.11 9.57
CA ALA A 460 -11.78 15.47 9.96
C ALA A 460 -12.13 16.37 8.75
N ASP A 461 -11.36 16.29 7.67
CA ASP A 461 -11.62 16.93 6.37
C ASP A 461 -11.15 16.00 5.25
N PRO A 462 -12.06 15.27 4.59
CA PRO A 462 -11.66 14.31 3.56
C PRO A 462 -10.88 14.92 2.39
N ILE A 463 -11.19 16.16 2.00
CA ILE A 463 -10.49 16.83 0.89
C ILE A 463 -9.08 17.21 1.32
N GLU A 464 -8.93 17.82 2.48
CA GLU A 464 -7.61 18.22 2.99
C GLU A 464 -6.74 17.01 3.32
N GLY A 465 -7.35 15.96 3.93
CA GLY A 465 -6.66 14.70 4.18
C GLY A 465 -6.18 14.02 2.88
N GLY A 466 -6.99 14.08 1.82
CA GLY A 466 -6.60 13.58 0.49
C GLY A 466 -5.45 14.37 -0.14
N ARG A 467 -5.38 15.69 0.04
CA ARG A 467 -4.22 16.50 -0.39
C ARG A 467 -2.97 16.13 0.40
N GLN A 468 -3.15 16.03 1.69
CA GLN A 468 -2.05 15.87 2.63
C GLN A 468 -1.38 14.49 2.50
N VAL A 469 -2.13 13.39 2.29
CA VAL A 469 -1.53 12.06 2.16
C VAL A 469 -0.62 11.94 0.92
N ILE A 470 -0.98 12.62 -0.18
CA ILE A 470 -0.14 12.68 -1.37
C ILE A 470 1.09 13.56 -1.13
N ALA A 471 0.90 14.71 -0.47
CA ALA A 471 2.00 15.62 -0.13
C ALA A 471 3.01 14.95 0.82
N GLU A 472 2.55 14.16 1.80
CA GLU A 472 3.38 13.40 2.73
C GLU A 472 4.28 12.40 1.99
N SER A 473 3.70 11.53 1.15
CA SER A 473 4.46 10.59 0.35
C SER A 473 5.47 11.29 -0.58
N TRP A 474 5.05 12.37 -1.22
CA TRP A 474 5.92 13.17 -2.09
C TRP A 474 7.09 13.80 -1.31
N ARG A 475 6.84 14.30 -0.10
CA ARG A 475 7.81 14.93 0.80
C ARG A 475 8.83 13.90 1.30
N ASN A 476 8.37 12.73 1.72
CA ASN A 476 9.21 11.63 2.18
C ASN A 476 10.20 11.17 1.10
N ILE A 477 9.73 11.01 -0.14
CA ILE A 477 10.58 10.68 -1.30
C ILE A 477 11.58 11.80 -1.60
N THR A 478 11.12 13.04 -1.51
CA THR A 478 11.95 14.24 -1.75
C THR A 478 13.04 14.41 -0.69
N SER A 479 12.75 14.13 0.58
CA SER A 479 13.68 14.24 1.71
C SER A 479 14.97 13.43 1.52
N VAL A 480 14.89 12.31 0.81
CA VAL A 480 16.09 11.48 0.51
C VAL A 480 16.80 11.89 -0.77
N GLY A 481 16.33 12.89 -1.50
CA GLY A 481 16.92 13.41 -2.74
C GLY A 481 16.39 12.78 -4.02
N ALA A 482 15.38 11.89 -3.92
CA ALA A 482 14.76 11.27 -5.07
C ALA A 482 13.76 12.21 -5.76
N THR A 483 13.59 12.03 -7.06
CA THR A 483 12.49 12.63 -7.81
C THR A 483 11.26 11.74 -7.69
N PRO A 484 10.16 12.17 -7.03
CA PRO A 484 8.92 11.42 -6.99
C PRO A 484 8.37 11.24 -8.41
N ILE A 485 7.96 10.01 -8.78
CA ILE A 485 7.53 9.71 -10.15
C ILE A 485 6.06 9.33 -10.20
N ALA A 486 5.62 8.38 -9.39
CA ALA A 486 4.26 7.91 -9.39
C ALA A 486 3.91 7.19 -8.08
N ILE A 487 2.62 6.99 -7.86
CA ILE A 487 2.08 6.28 -6.70
C ILE A 487 1.23 5.08 -7.10
N THR A 488 1.11 4.16 -6.14
CA THR A 488 0.02 3.19 -6.03
C THR A 488 -0.82 3.56 -4.83
N ASP A 489 -2.11 3.30 -4.86
CA ASP A 489 -2.99 3.57 -3.74
C ASP A 489 -3.73 2.31 -3.26
N CYS A 490 -4.11 2.28 -1.99
CA CYS A 490 -5.05 1.31 -1.44
C CYS A 490 -6.08 2.06 -0.61
N MET A 491 -7.30 2.15 -1.14
CA MET A 491 -8.36 2.99 -0.61
C MET A 491 -9.23 2.18 0.36
N ASN A 492 -8.98 2.29 1.69
CA ASN A 492 -9.71 1.55 2.72
C ASN A 492 -10.81 2.43 3.34
N PHE A 493 -12.07 2.07 3.14
CA PHE A 493 -13.24 2.81 3.64
C PHE A 493 -14.33 1.87 4.17
N GLY A 494 -15.29 2.41 4.91
CA GLY A 494 -16.47 1.69 5.38
C GLY A 494 -17.45 1.38 4.25
N ASN A 495 -18.74 1.17 4.61
CA ASN A 495 -19.79 0.82 3.68
C ASN A 495 -20.16 1.99 2.74
N PRO A 496 -19.94 1.88 1.42
CA PRO A 496 -20.17 2.95 0.44
C PRO A 496 -21.66 3.27 0.20
N GLU A 497 -22.56 2.47 0.74
CA GLU A 497 -24.01 2.73 0.67
C GLU A 497 -24.46 3.83 1.65
N LYS A 498 -23.62 4.13 2.65
CA LYS A 498 -23.82 5.25 3.56
C LYS A 498 -23.34 6.54 2.91
N GLU A 499 -24.21 7.54 2.80
CA GLU A 499 -23.90 8.82 2.13
C GLU A 499 -22.68 9.52 2.72
N GLU A 500 -22.44 9.40 4.03
CA GLU A 500 -21.31 9.99 4.73
C GLU A 500 -20.00 9.28 4.37
N ILE A 501 -20.00 7.95 4.32
CA ILE A 501 -18.82 7.14 3.94
C ILE A 501 -18.47 7.39 2.47
N MET A 502 -19.47 7.40 1.59
CA MET A 502 -19.23 7.77 0.19
C MET A 502 -18.78 9.22 0.04
N GLY A 503 -19.19 10.11 0.94
CA GLY A 503 -18.70 11.48 1.05
C GLY A 503 -17.24 11.57 1.45
N GLN A 504 -16.79 10.73 2.38
CA GLN A 504 -15.37 10.60 2.74
C GLN A 504 -14.55 10.13 1.54
N PHE A 505 -15.00 9.09 0.83
CA PHE A 505 -14.33 8.58 -0.37
C PHE A 505 -14.22 9.66 -1.47
N ALA A 506 -15.34 10.31 -1.79
CA ALA A 506 -15.40 11.36 -2.80
C ALA A 506 -14.50 12.57 -2.44
N GLY A 507 -14.49 12.97 -1.17
CA GLY A 507 -13.64 14.05 -0.67
C GLY A 507 -12.17 13.72 -0.75
N VAL A 508 -11.76 12.53 -0.29
CA VAL A 508 -10.36 12.07 -0.35
C VAL A 508 -9.88 12.01 -1.79
N VAL A 509 -10.65 11.37 -2.70
CA VAL A 509 -10.28 11.32 -4.14
C VAL A 509 -10.15 12.72 -4.73
N THR A 510 -11.03 13.67 -4.34
CA THR A 510 -10.94 15.07 -4.82
C THR A 510 -9.62 15.71 -4.37
N GLY A 511 -9.24 15.57 -3.11
CA GLY A 511 -7.97 16.08 -2.59
C GLY A 511 -6.75 15.43 -3.25
N MET A 512 -6.80 14.12 -3.46
CA MET A 512 -5.74 13.38 -4.17
C MET A 512 -5.55 13.88 -5.60
N ILE A 513 -6.63 14.14 -6.35
CA ILE A 513 -6.54 14.69 -7.71
C ILE A 513 -5.77 16.01 -7.71
N GLU A 514 -6.15 16.95 -6.85
CA GLU A 514 -5.51 18.26 -6.76
C GLU A 514 -4.01 18.16 -6.44
N ALA A 515 -3.64 17.29 -5.50
CA ALA A 515 -2.26 17.08 -5.11
C ALA A 515 -1.45 16.36 -6.20
N CYS A 516 -1.99 15.29 -6.79
CA CYS A 516 -1.34 14.56 -7.88
C CYS A 516 -1.06 15.45 -9.11
N GLU A 517 -2.01 16.32 -9.47
CA GLU A 517 -1.83 17.28 -10.58
C GLU A 517 -0.76 18.32 -10.24
N THR A 518 -0.82 18.93 -9.05
CA THR A 518 0.11 19.99 -8.64
C THR A 518 1.55 19.47 -8.50
N LEU A 519 1.71 18.30 -7.88
CA LEU A 519 3.00 17.68 -7.62
C LEU A 519 3.53 16.84 -8.79
N ASN A 520 2.74 16.67 -9.87
CA ASN A 520 3.05 15.78 -11.00
C ASN A 520 3.34 14.32 -10.56
N TYR A 521 2.48 13.77 -9.72
CA TYR A 521 2.66 12.50 -9.03
C TYR A 521 1.45 11.58 -9.24
N PRO A 522 1.29 11.00 -10.47
CA PRO A 522 0.09 10.27 -10.88
C PRO A 522 -0.04 8.90 -10.21
N VAL A 523 -1.29 8.41 -10.16
CA VAL A 523 -1.65 7.06 -9.72
C VAL A 523 -1.50 6.09 -10.88
N VAL A 524 -0.65 5.07 -10.76
CA VAL A 524 -0.38 4.10 -11.85
C VAL A 524 -0.93 2.70 -11.56
N SER A 525 -1.27 2.41 -10.31
CA SER A 525 -1.92 1.17 -9.88
C SER A 525 -2.64 1.42 -8.55
N GLY A 526 -3.42 0.46 -8.10
CA GLY A 526 -4.07 0.55 -6.81
C GLY A 526 -5.11 -0.51 -6.58
N ASN A 527 -5.76 -0.42 -5.42
CA ASN A 527 -6.83 -1.30 -4.95
C ASN A 527 -7.85 -0.48 -4.14
N VAL A 528 -9.08 -0.95 -4.09
CA VAL A 528 -10.12 -0.38 -3.22
C VAL A 528 -10.66 -1.47 -2.31
N SER A 529 -10.63 -1.22 -1.01
CA SER A 529 -11.21 -2.04 0.03
C SER A 529 -12.36 -1.27 0.69
N LEU A 530 -13.58 -1.67 0.44
CA LEU A 530 -14.79 -1.10 1.04
C LEU A 530 -15.40 -2.06 2.05
N TYR A 531 -16.46 -1.63 2.73
CA TYR A 531 -17.15 -2.40 3.79
C TYR A 531 -16.24 -2.74 4.99
N ASN A 532 -15.17 -1.97 5.23
CA ASN A 532 -14.38 -2.12 6.45
C ASN A 532 -15.16 -1.58 7.65
N GLU A 533 -16.14 -2.34 8.06
CA GLU A 533 -17.05 -2.06 9.18
C GLU A 533 -17.27 -3.30 10.03
N THR A 534 -17.50 -3.08 11.32
CA THR A 534 -17.88 -4.12 12.28
C THR A 534 -19.04 -3.62 13.11
N ASN A 535 -20.15 -4.38 13.12
CA ASN A 535 -21.38 -4.02 13.83
C ASN A 535 -21.88 -2.59 13.49
N GLY A 536 -21.80 -2.21 12.21
CA GLY A 536 -22.25 -0.91 11.69
C GLY A 536 -21.32 0.27 12.00
N LYS A 537 -20.15 0.04 12.60
CA LYS A 537 -19.08 1.02 12.80
C LYS A 537 -17.99 0.88 11.77
N GLY A 538 -17.80 1.90 10.95
CA GLY A 538 -16.71 1.97 9.97
C GLY A 538 -15.38 2.37 10.59
N ILE A 539 -14.29 1.99 9.92
CA ILE A 539 -12.95 2.52 10.17
C ILE A 539 -12.87 4.01 9.79
N ASN A 540 -11.83 4.70 10.23
CA ASN A 540 -11.49 5.99 9.63
C ASN A 540 -11.16 5.82 8.14
N PRO A 541 -11.48 6.82 7.28
CA PRO A 541 -11.06 6.78 5.87
C PRO A 541 -9.53 6.70 5.79
N THR A 542 -9.03 5.59 5.26
CA THR A 542 -7.60 5.26 5.28
C THR A 542 -7.08 5.01 3.85
N PRO A 543 -6.81 6.07 3.08
CA PRO A 543 -6.08 5.93 1.83
C PRO A 543 -4.60 5.64 2.16
N ALA A 544 -4.13 4.43 1.89
CA ALA A 544 -2.73 4.08 1.97
C ALA A 544 -2.06 4.36 0.63
N ILE A 545 -1.01 5.15 0.63
CA ILE A 545 -0.28 5.57 -0.57
C ILE A 545 1.09 4.91 -0.57
N GLY A 546 1.43 4.23 -1.67
CA GLY A 546 2.76 3.70 -1.92
C GLY A 546 3.48 4.59 -2.95
N GLY A 547 4.45 5.36 -2.51
CA GLY A 547 5.22 6.28 -3.35
C GLY A 547 6.47 5.65 -3.92
N VAL A 548 6.78 5.95 -5.20
CA VAL A 548 8.03 5.53 -5.84
C VAL A 548 8.70 6.72 -6.53
N GLY A 549 9.97 6.92 -6.20
CA GLY A 549 10.82 7.93 -6.79
C GLY A 549 12.17 7.38 -7.23
N LEU A 550 12.89 8.17 -8.01
CA LEU A 550 14.19 7.80 -8.59
C LEU A 550 15.29 8.71 -8.05
N ILE A 551 16.35 8.09 -7.54
CA ILE A 551 17.67 8.71 -7.30
C ILE A 551 18.54 8.36 -8.50
N GLU A 552 18.93 9.37 -9.27
CA GLU A 552 19.74 9.18 -10.48
C GLU A 552 21.20 8.77 -10.15
N ASP A 553 21.71 9.22 -9.00
CA ASP A 553 23.08 8.93 -8.55
C ASP A 553 23.10 8.70 -7.03
N LEU A 554 23.30 7.45 -6.62
CA LEU A 554 23.41 7.02 -5.22
C LEU A 554 24.62 7.60 -4.46
N ASN A 555 25.50 8.39 -5.09
CA ASN A 555 26.47 9.20 -4.37
C ASN A 555 25.84 10.47 -3.77
N HIS A 556 24.63 10.83 -4.19
CA HIS A 556 23.92 12.05 -3.78
C HIS A 556 22.54 11.70 -3.21
N PHE A 557 22.48 11.29 -1.96
CA PHE A 557 21.24 11.13 -1.20
C PHE A 557 21.39 11.65 0.23
N SER A 558 20.29 11.89 0.90
CA SER A 558 20.27 12.33 2.29
C SER A 558 19.66 11.29 3.22
N THR A 559 19.91 11.46 4.49
CA THR A 559 19.36 10.67 5.59
C THR A 559 18.98 11.60 6.74
N PRO A 560 18.09 11.22 7.66
CA PRO A 560 17.76 12.05 8.82
C PRO A 560 18.91 12.15 9.85
N HIS A 561 19.95 11.33 9.75
CA HIS A 561 21.05 11.26 10.73
C HIS A 561 21.87 12.53 10.78
N ILE A 562 21.90 13.24 11.91
CA ILE A 562 22.90 14.32 12.12
C ILE A 562 24.29 13.70 12.09
N LYS A 563 25.12 14.12 11.15
CA LYS A 563 26.41 13.49 10.83
C LYS A 563 27.62 14.18 11.46
N ARG A 564 27.52 15.46 11.78
CA ARG A 564 28.69 16.27 12.20
C ARG A 564 28.33 17.21 13.35
N GLU A 565 29.17 17.20 14.39
CA GLU A 565 29.13 18.27 15.39
C GLU A 565 29.50 19.61 14.77
N GLY A 566 28.86 20.68 15.22
CA GLY A 566 29.10 22.03 14.74
C GLY A 566 28.23 22.44 13.55
N ASP A 567 27.50 21.52 12.91
CA ASP A 567 26.58 21.86 11.83
C ASP A 567 25.41 22.73 12.36
N ASN A 568 24.97 23.66 11.52
CA ASN A 568 23.79 24.49 11.81
C ASN A 568 22.54 23.72 11.46
N ILE A 569 21.52 23.83 12.30
CA ILE A 569 20.21 23.23 12.07
C ILE A 569 19.25 24.33 11.61
N LEU A 570 18.67 24.14 10.43
CA LEU A 570 17.67 25.04 9.85
C LEU A 570 16.34 24.32 9.72
N LEU A 571 15.27 25.04 10.06
CA LEU A 571 13.89 24.66 9.74
C LEU A 571 13.49 25.45 8.49
N LEU A 572 13.07 24.74 7.44
CA LEU A 572 12.52 25.30 6.20
C LEU A 572 11.00 25.23 6.25
N GLY A 573 10.33 26.18 5.62
CA GLY A 573 8.86 26.29 5.62
C GLY A 573 8.32 27.08 6.82
N GLU A 574 7.14 27.65 6.66
CA GLU A 574 6.48 28.45 7.70
C GLU A 574 5.92 27.56 8.82
N THR A 575 5.98 28.04 10.06
CA THR A 575 5.38 27.39 11.22
C THR A 575 4.29 28.28 11.78
N ASN A 576 3.03 27.88 11.61
CA ASN A 576 1.85 28.56 12.13
C ASN A 576 1.42 27.98 13.49
N GLY A 577 1.97 26.84 13.87
CA GLY A 577 1.72 26.17 15.14
C GLY A 577 0.33 25.54 15.22
N TYR A 578 -0.08 24.85 14.17
CA TYR A 578 -1.39 24.24 14.10
C TYR A 578 -1.44 22.90 14.84
N LEU A 579 -2.37 22.77 15.80
CA LEU A 579 -2.49 21.60 16.68
C LEU A 579 -3.73 20.72 16.42
N GLY A 580 -4.62 21.13 15.53
CA GLY A 580 -5.81 20.33 15.18
C GLY A 580 -5.41 18.97 14.60
N GLN A 581 -6.01 17.88 15.10
CA GLN A 581 -5.71 16.50 14.72
C GLN A 581 -4.25 16.04 14.99
N SER A 582 -3.42 16.83 15.67
CA SER A 582 -2.02 16.46 15.96
C SER A 582 -1.92 15.33 16.98
N ILE A 583 -0.81 14.60 16.94
CA ILE A 583 -0.47 13.61 17.99
C ILE A 583 -0.32 14.31 19.35
N TYR A 584 0.21 15.53 19.37
CA TYR A 584 0.24 16.33 20.61
C TYR A 584 -1.16 16.56 21.18
N ALA A 585 -2.13 16.96 20.37
CA ALA A 585 -3.51 17.17 20.83
C ALA A 585 -4.11 15.89 21.40
N LYS A 586 -3.90 14.77 20.73
CA LYS A 586 -4.37 13.45 21.16
C LYS A 586 -3.71 12.98 22.47
N GLU A 587 -2.39 12.91 22.50
CA GLU A 587 -1.63 12.26 23.60
C GLU A 587 -1.43 13.17 24.83
N ILE A 588 -1.38 14.49 24.62
CA ILE A 588 -1.11 15.44 25.70
C ILE A 588 -2.38 16.15 26.19
N LEU A 589 -3.25 16.56 25.26
CA LEU A 589 -4.47 17.28 25.59
C LEU A 589 -5.70 16.38 25.71
N ASN A 590 -5.66 15.15 25.21
CA ASN A 590 -6.79 14.22 25.02
C ASN A 590 -7.90 14.85 24.13
N ILE A 591 -7.49 15.51 23.04
CA ILE A 591 -8.38 16.12 22.05
C ILE A 591 -8.13 15.42 20.70
N THR A 592 -9.20 14.92 20.08
CA THR A 592 -9.19 14.24 18.79
C THR A 592 -10.09 14.91 17.76
N SER A 593 -10.48 16.15 17.99
CA SER A 593 -11.38 16.95 17.15
C SER A 593 -10.68 18.16 16.55
N GLY A 594 -11.31 18.78 15.58
CA GLY A 594 -10.86 19.96 14.86
C GLY A 594 -10.35 19.64 13.45
N LEU A 595 -10.41 20.62 12.57
CA LEU A 595 -9.87 20.49 11.21
C LEU A 595 -8.37 20.12 11.23
N PRO A 596 -7.86 19.44 10.21
CA PRO A 596 -6.43 19.17 10.06
C PRO A 596 -5.66 20.43 9.61
N PRO A 597 -4.32 20.46 9.71
CA PRO A 597 -3.52 21.52 9.11
C PRO A 597 -3.71 21.55 7.59
N LYS A 598 -3.73 22.75 7.00
CA LYS A 598 -3.82 22.92 5.55
C LYS A 598 -2.46 22.71 4.89
N VAL A 599 -2.47 22.09 3.72
CA VAL A 599 -1.30 22.02 2.87
C VAL A 599 -1.40 23.01 1.71
N ASP A 600 -0.42 23.88 1.58
CA ASP A 600 -0.21 24.65 0.36
C ASP A 600 0.65 23.85 -0.60
N LEU A 601 0.00 23.18 -1.53
CA LEU A 601 0.66 22.29 -2.51
C LEU A 601 1.71 22.99 -3.37
N LYS A 602 1.54 24.29 -3.63
CA LYS A 602 2.51 25.05 -4.40
C LYS A 602 3.77 25.33 -3.59
N SER A 603 3.61 25.78 -2.35
CA SER A 603 4.71 25.98 -1.42
C SER A 603 5.41 24.65 -1.10
N GLU A 604 4.65 23.57 -0.87
CA GLU A 604 5.14 22.20 -0.71
C GLU A 604 6.12 21.82 -1.82
N LYS A 605 5.68 22.03 -3.09
CA LYS A 605 6.49 21.73 -4.26
C LYS A 605 7.74 22.61 -4.35
N GLU A 606 7.63 23.91 -4.15
CA GLU A 606 8.75 24.85 -4.25
C GLU A 606 9.85 24.58 -3.21
N ILE A 607 9.45 24.30 -1.97
CA ILE A 607 10.37 23.95 -0.89
C ILE A 607 11.02 22.61 -1.17
N GLY A 608 10.24 21.57 -1.48
CA GLY A 608 10.75 20.23 -1.71
C GLY A 608 11.66 20.14 -2.94
N ASP A 609 11.29 20.77 -4.07
CA ASP A 609 12.16 20.86 -5.24
C ASP A 609 13.50 21.52 -4.89
N THR A 610 13.49 22.54 -4.02
CA THR A 610 14.72 23.21 -3.57
C THR A 610 15.58 22.30 -2.68
N VAL A 611 14.95 21.57 -1.75
CA VAL A 611 15.64 20.59 -0.89
C VAL A 611 16.31 19.51 -1.75
N ARG A 612 15.58 18.93 -2.69
CA ARG A 612 16.07 17.92 -3.61
C ARG A 612 17.23 18.43 -4.47
N ASP A 613 17.13 19.65 -5.01
CA ASP A 613 18.20 20.29 -5.76
C ASP A 613 19.48 20.41 -4.92
N LEU A 614 19.37 20.84 -3.66
CA LEU A 614 20.50 20.97 -2.74
C LEU A 614 21.17 19.62 -2.44
N ILE A 615 20.39 18.54 -2.32
CA ILE A 615 20.91 17.18 -2.16
C ILE A 615 21.65 16.75 -3.43
N ASN A 616 21.02 16.89 -4.60
CA ASN A 616 21.56 16.42 -5.87
C ASN A 616 22.84 17.13 -6.28
N ILE A 617 23.03 18.39 -5.89
CA ILE A 617 24.30 19.11 -6.09
C ILE A 617 25.31 18.92 -4.93
N ASN A 618 25.04 17.96 -4.04
CA ASN A 618 25.89 17.59 -2.90
C ASN A 618 26.18 18.75 -1.93
N LYS A 619 25.19 19.60 -1.66
CA LYS A 619 25.29 20.70 -0.68
C LYS A 619 24.78 20.30 0.70
N ILE A 620 23.80 19.43 0.76
CA ILE A 620 23.25 18.87 1.99
C ILE A 620 23.15 17.35 1.88
N ASP A 621 23.36 16.65 2.98
CA ASP A 621 23.30 15.20 3.09
C ASP A 621 22.52 14.73 4.34
N THR A 622 21.91 15.67 5.03
CA THR A 622 21.12 15.43 6.25
C THR A 622 19.85 16.26 6.16
N VAL A 623 18.75 15.57 5.96
CA VAL A 623 17.41 16.13 5.80
C VAL A 623 16.41 15.22 6.49
N HIS A 624 15.39 15.79 7.10
CA HIS A 624 14.21 15.10 7.61
C HIS A 624 12.99 15.99 7.38
N ASP A 625 11.86 15.42 7.00
CA ASP A 625 10.62 16.18 6.94
C ASP A 625 10.05 16.40 8.35
N VAL A 626 9.11 17.32 8.49
CA VAL A 626 8.40 17.58 9.74
C VAL A 626 6.93 17.19 9.55
N SER A 627 6.53 16.13 10.21
CA SER A 627 5.19 15.53 10.13
C SER A 627 4.59 15.30 11.52
N ASP A 628 4.18 14.08 11.84
CA ASP A 628 3.56 13.71 13.12
C ASP A 628 4.44 14.07 14.32
N GLY A 629 3.84 14.74 15.32
CA GLY A 629 4.53 15.24 16.52
C GLY A 629 5.29 16.54 16.34
N GLY A 630 5.42 17.07 15.13
CA GLY A 630 5.96 18.38 14.81
C GLY A 630 7.48 18.51 14.93
N PHE A 631 7.95 19.76 14.96
CA PHE A 631 9.37 20.11 14.87
C PHE A 631 10.27 19.43 15.91
N LEU A 632 9.86 19.43 17.19
CA LEU A 632 10.73 18.94 18.27
C LEU A 632 10.87 17.41 18.24
N VAL A 633 9.84 16.69 17.80
CA VAL A 633 9.89 15.23 17.60
C VAL A 633 10.83 14.91 16.44
N ALA A 634 10.64 15.52 15.27
CA ALA A 634 11.51 15.30 14.12
C ALA A 634 12.99 15.61 14.44
N LEU A 635 13.28 16.69 15.16
CA LEU A 635 14.64 17.02 15.57
C LEU A 635 15.22 16.01 16.57
N ALA A 636 14.38 15.44 17.45
CA ALA A 636 14.81 14.39 18.37
C ALA A 636 15.15 13.09 17.61
N GLU A 637 14.37 12.70 16.62
CA GLU A 637 14.62 11.55 15.75
C GLU A 637 15.94 11.70 14.98
N MET A 638 16.20 12.88 14.42
CA MET A 638 17.49 13.20 13.80
C MET A 638 18.67 13.09 14.76
N SER A 639 18.47 13.52 16.01
CA SER A 639 19.48 13.47 17.07
C SER A 639 19.72 12.03 17.54
N ILE A 640 18.67 11.25 17.74
CA ILE A 640 18.72 9.83 18.15
C ILE A 640 19.43 9.02 17.08
N SER A 641 19.01 9.15 15.83
CA SER A 641 19.55 8.38 14.70
C SER A 641 21.00 8.74 14.39
N GLY A 642 21.39 9.99 14.52
CA GLY A 642 22.78 10.48 14.37
C GLY A 642 23.64 10.31 15.62
N ASN A 643 23.05 10.04 16.76
CA ASN A 643 23.68 10.04 18.08
C ASN A 643 24.48 11.32 18.34
N ILE A 644 23.96 12.46 17.90
CA ILE A 644 24.53 13.81 18.12
C ILE A 644 23.43 14.72 18.65
N GLY A 645 23.68 15.39 19.79
CA GLY A 645 22.75 16.31 20.38
C GLY A 645 22.60 17.62 19.61
N VAL A 646 21.64 18.42 19.99
CA VAL A 646 21.39 19.74 19.40
C VAL A 646 21.18 20.77 20.50
N LYS A 647 21.92 21.87 20.39
CA LYS A 647 21.66 23.06 21.16
C LYS A 647 20.68 23.94 20.40
N ILE A 648 19.41 23.90 20.81
CA ILE A 648 18.32 24.67 20.23
C ILE A 648 18.42 26.11 20.77
N SER A 649 18.29 27.07 19.85
CA SER A 649 18.31 28.50 20.16
C SER A 649 17.14 29.16 19.44
N LEU A 650 16.05 29.37 20.14
CA LEU A 650 14.81 29.97 19.64
C LEU A 650 14.55 31.29 20.37
N ASP A 651 13.83 32.18 19.69
CA ASP A 651 13.26 33.35 20.35
C ASP A 651 12.25 32.92 21.43
N LYS A 652 12.11 33.68 22.50
CA LYS A 652 11.21 33.28 23.59
C LYS A 652 9.78 33.06 23.16
N GLU A 653 9.34 33.77 22.13
CA GLU A 653 8.00 33.65 21.56
C GLU A 653 7.76 32.29 20.86
N ASN A 654 8.83 31.67 20.39
CA ASN A 654 8.79 30.36 19.70
C ASN A 654 9.01 29.18 20.66
N ILE A 655 9.26 29.40 21.94
CA ILE A 655 9.29 28.33 22.95
C ILE A 655 7.87 28.14 23.48
N ASN A 656 7.01 27.59 22.66
CA ASN A 656 5.64 27.25 23.02
C ASN A 656 5.22 25.96 22.33
N ASP A 657 4.21 25.31 22.86
CA ASP A 657 3.75 23.99 22.37
C ASP A 657 3.32 24.02 20.88
N LYS A 658 2.76 25.15 20.42
CA LYS A 658 2.32 25.31 19.03
C LYS A 658 3.48 25.26 18.05
N PHE A 659 4.58 25.99 18.32
CA PHE A 659 5.76 25.96 17.47
C PHE A 659 6.47 24.60 17.53
N LEU A 660 6.59 24.05 18.75
CA LEU A 660 7.39 22.85 18.99
C LEU A 660 6.71 21.56 18.48
N PHE A 661 5.38 21.48 18.60
CA PHE A 661 4.60 20.26 18.37
C PHE A 661 3.48 20.42 17.32
N GLY A 662 3.35 21.61 16.71
CA GLY A 662 2.40 21.83 15.62
C GLY A 662 2.78 21.01 14.37
N GLU A 663 1.76 20.42 13.70
CA GLU A 663 1.94 19.55 12.52
C GLU A 663 1.68 20.32 11.22
N ASP A 664 2.14 21.58 11.15
CA ASP A 664 2.08 22.35 9.90
C ASP A 664 2.81 21.61 8.76
N GLN A 665 2.28 21.69 7.55
CA GLN A 665 2.76 20.96 6.39
C GLN A 665 3.88 21.71 5.64
N GLY A 666 4.56 21.03 4.72
CA GLY A 666 5.58 21.63 3.85
C GLY A 666 6.85 22.05 4.54
N ARG A 667 7.27 21.35 5.59
CA ARG A 667 8.45 21.71 6.39
C ARG A 667 9.54 20.63 6.36
N TYR A 668 10.81 21.09 6.40
CA TYR A 668 11.98 20.22 6.48
C TYR A 668 12.98 20.75 7.49
N ILE A 669 13.67 19.83 8.17
CA ILE A 669 14.86 20.15 8.98
C ILE A 669 16.09 19.73 8.16
N ILE A 670 17.04 20.64 8.02
CA ILE A 670 18.31 20.37 7.35
C ILE A 670 19.48 20.68 8.26
N SER A 671 20.57 19.88 8.15
CA SER A 671 21.81 20.11 8.86
C SER A 671 22.90 20.56 7.89
N ILE A 672 23.53 21.71 8.19
CA ILE A 672 24.45 22.39 7.27
C ILE A 672 25.78 22.73 7.94
N PRO A 673 26.93 22.35 7.37
CA PRO A 673 28.23 22.84 7.83
C PRO A 673 28.38 24.37 7.75
N ASP A 674 29.07 24.98 8.72
CA ASP A 674 29.30 26.44 8.77
C ASP A 674 29.83 27.00 7.43
N LYS A 675 30.69 26.26 6.74
CA LYS A 675 31.32 26.68 5.45
C LYS A 675 30.29 26.79 4.29
N GLN A 676 29.18 26.10 4.36
CA GLN A 676 28.14 26.11 3.32
C GLN A 676 26.98 27.04 3.65
N MET A 677 26.92 27.54 4.88
CA MET A 677 25.79 28.34 5.38
C MET A 677 25.46 29.56 4.50
N SER A 678 26.49 30.34 4.13
CA SER A 678 26.31 31.55 3.30
C SER A 678 25.79 31.25 1.89
N GLU A 679 26.24 30.15 1.29
CA GLU A 679 25.81 29.74 -0.05
C GLU A 679 24.37 29.23 -0.01
N ILE A 680 24.05 28.34 0.93
CA ILE A 680 22.71 27.74 1.03
C ILE A 680 21.67 28.80 1.39
N THR A 681 21.93 29.69 2.36
CA THR A 681 21.00 30.76 2.72
C THR A 681 20.77 31.73 1.56
N LYS A 682 21.79 31.96 0.71
CA LYS A 682 21.59 32.76 -0.50
C LYS A 682 20.64 32.04 -1.48
N ILE A 683 20.80 30.74 -1.72
CA ILE A 683 19.91 29.95 -2.60
C ILE A 683 18.46 30.01 -2.06
N LEU A 684 18.27 29.80 -0.76
CA LEU A 684 16.95 29.86 -0.14
C LEU A 684 16.30 31.25 -0.30
N ASN A 685 17.05 32.34 -0.09
CA ASN A 685 16.58 33.69 -0.27
C ASN A 685 16.27 34.01 -1.76
N ASP A 686 17.12 33.58 -2.67
CA ASP A 686 16.94 33.79 -4.13
C ASP A 686 15.66 33.06 -4.66
N LYS A 687 15.27 31.97 -3.98
CA LYS A 687 14.04 31.21 -4.28
C LYS A 687 12.85 31.59 -3.37
N GLU A 688 13.00 32.62 -2.53
CA GLU A 688 11.97 33.11 -1.60
C GLU A 688 11.46 32.01 -0.60
N ILE A 689 12.31 31.01 -0.30
CA ILE A 689 11.99 29.98 0.69
C ILE A 689 12.19 30.50 2.10
N PHE A 690 11.15 30.46 2.91
CA PHE A 690 11.25 30.80 4.32
C PHE A 690 12.11 29.77 5.07
N PHE A 691 13.03 30.25 5.90
CA PHE A 691 13.84 29.40 6.75
C PHE A 691 14.19 30.11 8.07
N GLN A 692 14.39 29.29 9.09
CA GLN A 692 14.85 29.75 10.40
C GLN A 692 16.02 28.91 10.88
N LYS A 693 17.08 29.55 11.35
CA LYS A 693 18.14 28.82 12.07
C LYS A 693 17.63 28.54 13.49
N VAL A 694 17.45 27.26 13.82
CA VAL A 694 16.85 26.81 15.09
C VAL A 694 17.87 26.28 16.09
N GLY A 695 19.10 26.01 15.66
CA GLY A 695 20.10 25.50 16.58
C GLY A 695 21.43 25.13 15.93
N LYS A 696 22.22 24.36 16.70
CA LYS A 696 23.52 23.83 16.27
C LYS A 696 23.74 22.41 16.84
N ALA A 697 24.21 21.51 16.02
CA ALA A 697 24.56 20.15 16.44
C ALA A 697 25.73 20.19 17.43
N PHE A 698 25.57 19.62 18.62
CA PHE A 698 26.58 19.67 19.66
C PHE A 698 26.38 18.61 20.76
N GLY A 699 27.43 17.86 21.02
CA GLY A 699 27.50 16.95 22.16
C GLY A 699 26.49 15.79 22.11
N LYS A 700 25.98 15.39 23.28
CA LYS A 700 25.10 14.23 23.46
C LYS A 700 23.76 14.58 24.11
N LYS A 701 23.41 15.85 24.15
CA LYS A 701 22.18 16.34 24.77
C LYS A 701 21.34 17.15 23.80
N LEU A 702 20.05 17.04 23.94
CA LEU A 702 19.12 18.03 23.42
C LEU A 702 18.97 19.14 24.47
N VAL A 703 19.26 20.36 24.09
CA VAL A 703 19.28 21.51 25.03
C VAL A 703 18.44 22.64 24.45
N ILE A 704 17.44 23.12 25.19
CA ILE A 704 16.60 24.28 24.80
C ILE A 704 17.05 25.53 25.53
N ASN A 705 17.56 26.52 24.79
CA ASN A 705 17.97 27.85 25.26
C ASN A 705 18.82 27.85 26.55
N ASN A 706 19.62 26.83 26.80
CA ASN A 706 20.41 26.59 28.02
C ASN A 706 19.60 26.43 29.31
N ASN A 707 18.30 26.22 29.25
CA ASN A 707 17.42 26.13 30.44
C ASN A 707 16.98 24.68 30.73
N GLU A 708 16.79 23.90 29.69
CA GLU A 708 16.35 22.49 29.76
C GLU A 708 17.31 21.62 28.98
N GLU A 709 17.59 20.44 29.48
CA GLU A 709 18.43 19.48 28.80
C GLU A 709 17.98 18.03 29.05
N VAL A 710 18.18 17.17 28.06
CA VAL A 710 17.98 15.72 28.14
C VAL A 710 19.08 14.99 27.35
N GLU A 711 19.58 13.89 27.90
CA GLU A 711 20.55 13.03 27.21
C GLU A 711 19.87 12.33 26.01
N ILE A 712 20.54 12.29 24.86
CA ILE A 712 20.03 11.58 23.66
C ILE A 712 19.81 10.10 23.97
N GLU A 713 20.66 9.48 24.75
CA GLU A 713 20.51 8.08 25.14
C GLU A 713 19.21 7.80 25.91
N ASN A 714 18.77 8.76 26.76
CA ASN A 714 17.49 8.63 27.46
C ASN A 714 16.31 8.71 26.51
N LEU A 715 16.33 9.64 25.54
CA LEU A 715 15.30 9.75 24.51
C LEU A 715 15.27 8.52 23.64
N LYS A 716 16.44 7.99 23.24
CA LYS A 716 16.58 6.77 22.46
C LYS A 716 15.97 5.56 23.19
N ASN A 717 16.27 5.41 24.47
CA ASN A 717 15.75 4.29 25.26
C ASN A 717 14.21 4.36 25.37
N LEU A 718 13.62 5.52 25.60
CA LEU A 718 12.18 5.69 25.60
C LEU A 718 11.56 5.39 24.24
N HIS A 719 12.18 5.89 23.17
CA HIS A 719 11.71 5.71 21.80
C HIS A 719 11.80 4.26 21.30
N GLU A 720 12.90 3.54 21.60
CA GLU A 720 13.14 2.19 21.07
C GLU A 720 12.54 1.04 21.94
N ASN A 721 12.24 1.27 23.22
CA ASN A 721 11.83 0.17 24.11
C ASN A 721 10.32 -0.02 24.23
N TRP A 722 9.50 0.91 23.73
CA TRP A 722 8.05 0.85 23.90
C TRP A 722 7.44 -0.50 23.47
N PHE A 723 7.80 -1.02 22.27
CA PHE A 723 7.27 -2.30 21.79
C PHE A 723 7.69 -3.48 22.65
N ASN A 724 8.92 -3.49 23.15
CA ASN A 724 9.40 -4.56 24.03
C ASN A 724 8.61 -4.58 25.34
N GLU A 725 8.44 -3.42 25.99
CA GLU A 725 7.65 -3.28 27.20
C GLU A 725 6.18 -3.64 26.95
N TYR A 726 5.58 -3.16 25.87
CA TYR A 726 4.19 -3.46 25.51
C TYR A 726 3.95 -4.95 25.28
N LEU A 727 4.88 -5.67 24.67
CA LEU A 727 4.69 -7.08 24.33
C LEU A 727 5.07 -8.05 25.47
N GLU A 728 5.96 -7.65 26.39
CA GLU A 728 6.31 -8.42 27.59
C GLU A 728 5.21 -8.40 28.66
N GLU A 729 4.43 -7.32 28.77
CA GLU A 729 3.24 -7.23 29.64
C GLU A 729 2.09 -8.14 29.16
#